data_df4df059d280cdb8e7a8d7708b50b941
#
_entry.id   df4df059d280cdb8e7a8d7708b50b941
#
_cell.length_a   1.000
_cell.length_b   1.000
_cell.length_c   1.000
_cell.angle_alpha   90.00
_cell.angle_beta   90.00
_cell.angle_gamma   90.00
#
_symmetry.space_group_name_H-M   'P 1'
#
loop_
_entity.id
_entity.type
_entity.pdbx_description
1 polymer ?
#
loop_
_entity_poly.entity_id
_entity_poly.type
_entity_poly.pdbx_seq_one_letter_code
_entity_poly.pdbx_strand_id
1 'polypeptide(L)'
;MKRDVSLEMTRNIGIMAHIDAGKTTTTERILFYTGVNHKIGETHDGTATMDWMAQEQERGITITSAATTAFWKGHRINIIDTPGHVDFTVEVQRSLRVLDGSVTVFCAKGGVEPQSETVWRQADEYHVPRMAYVNKMDIMGADFYNVVQMMHDRLKCNAVPIQLPIGAEADFKGIIDLIEMNADIYYDDMGKDMRVEEIPADMLDKAKEYRKNLLEKVAELDDELMERYFESEGEDFTTEEIKAAIRKGTIENKFVPVTCGTSYRNKGVQKLLDAVVDFMPSPLDIPSIKGTDPETGEEVERHAGDDQPFSALAFKIATDPFVGKLCFFRVYSGYVEAGTTVLNATKDKNERMGRILQMHSNHRQDIDACPCGDIAAVVGTKYTTTGDTLCDENHPVILESMEFPEPVIDLAIEPKTKAGQEKMAIALAKLAEEDPTFKTWTNQETGQTIIAGMGELHLDIIVDRLLREFKVEANVGAPQVAYKETITGTADIDMKYKRQSGGSGQYGHVKIRVEPNESGKGYEFSNDVVGGSIPKEFIPAVDAGIQGALNAGVLAGYPVVDIKVSLYDGSYHEVDSSEMAFKIAGSMAIKEALKQAHSVILEPIMRVDVVVPDDYIGNVIGDLNSRRGQIQNQETRNGSVQVTAYVPLSEMFGYSNDLRSKTQGRGQYVMQPSHYIEVPKSISEAIMSKRKQG
;
A
#
# COMPACT_ATOMS: atom_id res chain seq x y z
N MET A 1 5.38 22.30 25.36
CA MET A 1 4.81 20.93 25.56
C MET A 1 5.87 20.05 26.20
N LYS A 2 5.51 19.28 27.22
CA LYS A 2 6.41 18.31 27.84
C LYS A 2 6.19 16.94 27.20
N ARG A 3 7.26 16.33 26.67
CA ARG A 3 7.19 14.97 26.11
C ARG A 3 7.30 13.94 27.24
N ASP A 4 6.53 12.86 27.14
CA ASP A 4 6.62 11.73 28.06
C ASP A 4 7.82 10.83 27.72
N VAL A 5 8.10 10.66 26.43
CA VAL A 5 9.21 9.87 25.89
C VAL A 5 9.95 10.70 24.84
N SER A 6 11.29 10.68 24.86
CA SER A 6 12.11 11.40 23.89
C SER A 6 11.96 10.82 22.46
N LEU A 7 12.25 11.65 21.45
CA LEU A 7 12.27 11.20 20.05
C LEU A 7 13.22 10.02 19.82
N GLU A 8 14.38 10.04 20.47
CA GLU A 8 15.39 8.96 20.37
C GLU A 8 14.85 7.61 20.85
N MET A 9 13.93 7.62 21.80
CA MET A 9 13.32 6.43 22.40
C MET A 9 11.95 6.09 21.80
N THR A 10 11.60 6.68 20.69
CA THR A 10 10.36 6.39 19.95
C THR A 10 10.66 5.50 18.75
N ARG A 11 9.78 4.51 18.51
CA ARG A 11 9.85 3.59 17.36
C ARG A 11 8.49 3.55 16.68
N ASN A 12 8.44 3.88 15.40
CA ASN A 12 7.24 3.75 14.57
C ASN A 12 7.45 2.57 13.62
N ILE A 13 6.89 1.44 13.95
CA ILE A 13 7.13 0.19 13.22
C ILE A 13 5.84 -0.39 12.63
N GLY A 14 5.99 -1.04 11.48
CA GLY A 14 4.96 -1.87 10.88
C GLY A 14 5.29 -3.35 11.04
N ILE A 15 4.27 -4.16 11.13
CA ILE A 15 4.40 -5.62 11.08
C ILE A 15 3.79 -6.07 9.77
N MET A 16 4.60 -6.71 8.94
CA MET A 16 4.26 -7.13 7.59
C MET A 16 4.51 -8.61 7.42
N ALA A 17 3.65 -9.28 6.67
CA ALA A 17 3.79 -10.70 6.40
C ALA A 17 2.89 -11.12 5.25
N HIS A 18 3.15 -12.28 4.68
CA HIS A 18 2.15 -12.96 3.86
C HIS A 18 1.05 -13.57 4.74
N ILE A 19 -0.05 -13.97 4.11
CA ILE A 19 -1.16 -14.65 4.79
C ILE A 19 -0.63 -15.90 5.53
N ASP A 20 -1.12 -16.13 6.72
CA ASP A 20 -0.78 -17.28 7.56
C ASP A 20 0.68 -17.36 8.06
N ALA A 21 1.48 -16.31 7.90
CA ALA A 21 2.82 -16.27 8.51
C ALA A 21 2.79 -16.05 10.04
N GLY A 22 1.64 -15.70 10.59
CA GLY A 22 1.47 -15.45 12.04
C GLY A 22 1.67 -14.00 12.42
N LYS A 23 1.38 -13.06 11.52
CA LYS A 23 1.48 -11.62 11.75
C LYS A 23 0.62 -11.16 12.93
N THR A 24 -0.67 -11.42 12.90
CA THR A 24 -1.60 -11.01 13.95
C THR A 24 -1.27 -11.67 15.28
N THR A 25 -0.93 -12.94 15.27
CA THR A 25 -0.46 -13.66 16.49
C THR A 25 0.76 -12.99 17.10
N THR A 26 1.73 -12.60 16.26
CA THR A 26 2.93 -11.91 16.72
C THR A 26 2.60 -10.56 17.35
N THR A 27 1.73 -9.78 16.72
CA THR A 27 1.26 -8.49 17.26
C THR A 27 0.54 -8.67 18.60
N GLU A 28 -0.34 -9.64 18.72
CA GLU A 28 -1.05 -9.95 19.97
C GLU A 28 -0.08 -10.34 21.09
N ARG A 29 0.97 -11.11 20.81
CA ARG A 29 1.99 -11.47 21.81
C ARG A 29 2.82 -10.27 22.22
N ILE A 30 3.15 -9.37 21.31
CA ILE A 30 3.82 -8.09 21.64
C ILE A 30 2.94 -7.28 22.61
N LEU A 31 1.66 -7.15 22.33
CA LEU A 31 0.73 -6.44 23.20
C LEU A 31 0.58 -7.08 24.58
N PHE A 32 0.61 -8.40 24.63
CA PHE A 32 0.58 -9.14 25.88
C PHE A 32 1.83 -8.93 26.72
N TYR A 33 3.04 -9.11 26.14
CA TYR A 33 4.30 -8.94 26.87
C TYR A 33 4.62 -7.52 27.27
N THR A 34 4.10 -6.53 26.55
CA THR A 34 4.24 -5.11 26.90
C THR A 34 3.20 -4.64 27.93
N GLY A 35 2.26 -5.52 28.34
CA GLY A 35 1.24 -5.22 29.34
C GLY A 35 0.05 -4.45 28.83
N VAL A 36 -0.07 -4.23 27.53
CA VAL A 36 -1.23 -3.56 26.90
C VAL A 36 -2.48 -4.45 26.99
N ASN A 37 -2.32 -5.75 26.73
CA ASN A 37 -3.37 -6.74 26.87
C ASN A 37 -3.14 -7.64 28.09
N HIS A 38 -4.20 -7.92 28.84
CA HIS A 38 -4.15 -8.82 30.00
C HIS A 38 -4.40 -10.29 29.62
N LYS A 39 -4.97 -10.51 28.45
CA LYS A 39 -5.24 -11.85 27.89
C LYS A 39 -4.63 -11.97 26.52
N ILE A 40 -4.23 -13.18 26.15
CA ILE A 40 -3.75 -13.49 24.81
C ILE A 40 -4.96 -13.60 23.87
N GLY A 41 -4.99 -12.76 22.82
CA GLY A 41 -5.96 -12.84 21.74
C GLY A 41 -5.49 -13.83 20.66
N GLU A 42 -6.44 -14.52 20.03
CA GLU A 42 -6.19 -15.47 18.94
C GLU A 42 -7.02 -15.11 17.70
N THR A 43 -6.38 -15.19 16.54
CA THR A 43 -7.04 -14.87 15.25
C THR A 43 -8.16 -15.88 14.95
N HIS A 44 -7.92 -17.15 15.20
CA HIS A 44 -8.89 -18.22 14.93
C HIS A 44 -10.14 -18.14 15.82
N ASP A 45 -9.99 -17.58 17.00
CA ASP A 45 -11.12 -17.40 17.93
C ASP A 45 -11.83 -16.04 17.77
N GLY A 46 -11.36 -15.19 16.84
CA GLY A 46 -11.89 -13.84 16.63
C GLY A 46 -11.66 -12.88 17.81
N THR A 47 -10.68 -13.18 18.66
CA THR A 47 -10.39 -12.41 19.88
C THR A 47 -9.16 -11.49 19.74
N ALA A 48 -8.56 -11.41 18.55
CA ALA A 48 -7.41 -10.55 18.29
C ALA A 48 -7.79 -9.07 18.40
N THR A 49 -7.01 -8.32 19.16
CA THR A 49 -7.30 -6.93 19.50
C THR A 49 -7.17 -5.97 18.31
N MET A 50 -6.22 -6.25 17.41
CA MET A 50 -5.95 -5.43 16.24
C MET A 50 -6.95 -5.67 15.10
N ASP A 51 -7.62 -6.82 15.08
CA ASP A 51 -8.66 -7.15 14.11
C ASP A 51 -10.03 -6.74 14.68
N TRP A 52 -10.37 -5.47 14.53
CA TRP A 52 -11.55 -4.88 15.13
C TRP A 52 -12.83 -4.97 14.26
N MET A 53 -12.68 -5.19 12.96
CA MET A 53 -13.81 -5.35 12.06
C MET A 53 -14.40 -6.76 12.15
N ALA A 54 -15.73 -6.87 12.10
CA ALA A 54 -16.39 -8.17 12.08
C ALA A 54 -15.91 -9.08 10.94
N GLN A 55 -15.64 -8.49 9.77
CA GLN A 55 -15.12 -9.19 8.61
C GLN A 55 -13.69 -9.74 8.84
N GLU A 56 -12.85 -9.02 9.56
CA GLU A 56 -11.52 -9.48 9.94
C GLU A 56 -11.59 -10.68 10.88
N GLN A 57 -12.43 -10.58 11.91
CA GLN A 57 -12.62 -11.63 12.90
C GLN A 57 -13.19 -12.92 12.30
N GLU A 58 -14.21 -12.80 11.45
CA GLU A 58 -14.84 -13.95 10.79
C GLU A 58 -13.92 -14.64 9.77
N ARG A 59 -13.11 -13.87 9.04
CA ARG A 59 -12.23 -14.37 7.99
C ARG A 59 -10.83 -14.74 8.48
N GLY A 60 -10.47 -14.29 9.69
CA GLY A 60 -9.13 -14.49 10.27
C GLY A 60 -8.02 -13.77 9.51
N ILE A 61 -8.33 -12.66 8.83
CA ILE A 61 -7.38 -11.85 8.05
C ILE A 61 -7.48 -10.38 8.46
N THR A 62 -6.37 -9.67 8.38
CA THR A 62 -6.33 -8.21 8.55
C THR A 62 -6.73 -7.53 7.25
N ILE A 63 -7.73 -6.66 7.31
CA ILE A 63 -8.27 -5.92 6.16
C ILE A 63 -7.82 -4.48 6.18
N THR A 64 -7.90 -3.82 7.33
CA THR A 64 -7.48 -2.45 7.51
C THR A 64 -6.31 -2.35 8.48
N SER A 65 -5.42 -1.37 8.24
CA SER A 65 -4.33 -1.11 9.17
C SER A 65 -4.88 -0.63 10.51
N ALA A 66 -4.41 -1.22 11.59
CA ALA A 66 -4.72 -0.80 12.95
C ALA A 66 -3.44 -0.31 13.64
N ALA A 67 -3.53 0.78 14.39
CA ALA A 67 -2.41 1.36 15.09
C ALA A 67 -2.60 1.22 16.61
N THR A 68 -1.54 0.89 17.33
CA THR A 68 -1.53 0.85 18.79
C THR A 68 -0.16 1.27 19.33
N THR A 69 -0.14 1.63 20.61
CA THR A 69 1.08 2.05 21.29
C THR A 69 1.41 1.04 22.39
N ALA A 70 2.68 0.66 22.47
CA ALA A 70 3.23 -0.20 23.52
C ALA A 70 4.53 0.40 24.07
N PHE A 71 4.97 -0.07 25.24
CA PHE A 71 6.20 0.36 25.87
C PHE A 71 7.08 -0.84 26.20
N TRP A 72 8.35 -0.75 25.86
CA TRP A 72 9.33 -1.79 26.14
C TRP A 72 10.70 -1.15 26.45
N LYS A 73 11.29 -1.51 27.59
CA LYS A 73 12.59 -0.98 28.04
C LYS A 73 12.71 0.56 27.91
N GLY A 74 11.69 1.27 28.37
CA GLY A 74 11.64 2.74 28.32
C GLY A 74 11.38 3.34 26.95
N HIS A 75 11.23 2.54 25.92
CA HIS A 75 10.89 2.98 24.57
C HIS A 75 9.40 2.95 24.33
N ARG A 76 8.93 3.93 23.58
CA ARG A 76 7.57 3.95 23.04
C ARG A 76 7.58 3.32 21.66
N ILE A 77 6.77 2.30 21.48
CA ILE A 77 6.66 1.56 20.22
C ILE A 77 5.25 1.76 19.69
N ASN A 78 5.13 2.54 18.63
CA ASN A 78 3.90 2.66 17.85
C ASN A 78 3.90 1.56 16.79
N ILE A 79 2.90 0.70 16.84
CA ILE A 79 2.81 -0.47 15.96
C ILE A 79 1.65 -0.27 15.02
N ILE A 80 1.91 -0.43 13.71
CA ILE A 80 0.88 -0.48 12.68
C ILE A 80 0.86 -1.89 12.12
N ASP A 81 -0.26 -2.58 12.34
CA ASP A 81 -0.54 -3.90 11.76
C ASP A 81 -1.16 -3.72 10.38
N THR A 82 -0.58 -4.31 9.35
CA THR A 82 -0.97 -4.12 7.96
C THR A 82 -1.61 -5.37 7.37
N PRO A 83 -2.53 -5.21 6.39
CA PRO A 83 -3.08 -6.36 5.67
C PRO A 83 -2.01 -7.17 4.95
N GLY A 84 -2.23 -8.47 4.89
CA GLY A 84 -1.39 -9.38 4.10
C GLY A 84 -1.98 -9.76 2.74
N HIS A 85 -3.21 -9.36 2.43
CA HIS A 85 -3.88 -9.73 1.19
C HIS A 85 -3.70 -8.70 0.08
N VAL A 86 -3.58 -9.16 -1.17
CA VAL A 86 -3.26 -8.30 -2.34
C VAL A 86 -4.30 -7.23 -2.62
N ASP A 87 -5.57 -7.53 -2.38
CA ASP A 87 -6.67 -6.57 -2.59
C ASP A 87 -6.54 -5.34 -1.69
N PHE A 88 -5.74 -5.44 -0.63
CA PHE A 88 -5.48 -4.37 0.34
C PHE A 88 -4.07 -3.78 0.25
N THR A 89 -3.43 -3.90 -0.89
CA THR A 89 -2.08 -3.36 -1.17
C THR A 89 -1.96 -1.88 -0.79
N VAL A 90 -3.01 -1.11 -0.97
CA VAL A 90 -3.07 0.32 -0.62
C VAL A 90 -2.94 0.58 0.87
N GLU A 91 -3.53 -0.26 1.71
CA GLU A 91 -3.34 -0.16 3.16
C GLU A 91 -1.88 -0.38 3.55
N VAL A 92 -1.20 -1.30 2.87
CA VAL A 92 0.24 -1.53 3.03
C VAL A 92 1.03 -0.29 2.60
N GLN A 93 0.74 0.28 1.45
CA GLN A 93 1.41 1.49 0.94
C GLN A 93 1.23 2.70 1.87
N ARG A 94 0.01 2.92 2.37
CA ARG A 94 -0.26 3.98 3.35
C ARG A 94 0.59 3.81 4.60
N SER A 95 0.64 2.58 5.11
CA SER A 95 1.42 2.26 6.31
C SER A 95 2.91 2.48 6.08
N LEU A 96 3.44 1.98 4.98
CA LEU A 96 4.86 2.14 4.61
C LEU A 96 5.28 3.61 4.52
N ARG A 97 4.39 4.48 4.07
CA ARG A 97 4.68 5.92 3.93
C ARG A 97 4.93 6.59 5.27
N VAL A 98 4.31 6.13 6.33
CA VAL A 98 4.37 6.76 7.66
C VAL A 98 5.22 5.98 8.68
N LEU A 99 5.71 4.81 8.30
CA LEU A 99 6.57 4.00 9.16
C LEU A 99 8.03 4.42 9.05
N ASP A 100 8.74 4.27 10.15
CA ASP A 100 10.18 4.48 10.20
C ASP A 100 10.95 3.18 9.98
N GLY A 101 10.36 2.06 10.32
CA GLY A 101 10.91 0.74 10.11
C GLY A 101 9.82 -0.33 10.10
N SER A 102 10.17 -1.53 9.67
CA SER A 102 9.24 -2.65 9.65
C SER A 102 9.86 -3.95 10.10
N VAL A 103 9.02 -4.79 10.69
CA VAL A 103 9.33 -6.20 10.99
C VAL A 103 8.59 -7.05 9.99
N THR A 104 9.31 -7.78 9.17
CA THR A 104 8.73 -8.72 8.22
C THR A 104 8.73 -10.11 8.83
N VAL A 105 7.55 -10.69 8.97
CA VAL A 105 7.35 -12.02 9.54
C VAL A 105 7.31 -13.05 8.42
N PHE A 106 8.22 -14.02 8.48
CA PHE A 106 8.27 -15.15 7.56
C PHE A 106 7.86 -16.42 8.28
N CYS A 107 7.18 -17.31 7.57
CA CYS A 107 6.93 -18.66 8.07
C CYS A 107 8.19 -19.52 7.91
N ALA A 108 8.61 -20.21 8.97
CA ALA A 108 9.81 -21.04 8.92
C ALA A 108 9.73 -22.21 7.92
N LYS A 109 8.52 -22.64 7.56
CA LYS A 109 8.27 -23.67 6.55
C LYS A 109 8.18 -23.11 5.14
N GLY A 110 7.35 -22.09 4.93
CA GLY A 110 7.10 -21.51 3.61
C GLY A 110 8.19 -20.56 3.14
N GLY A 111 8.84 -19.89 4.06
CA GLY A 111 9.91 -18.93 3.77
C GLY A 111 9.41 -17.71 3.01
N VAL A 112 10.14 -17.32 1.97
CA VAL A 112 9.79 -16.19 1.13
C VAL A 112 8.77 -16.63 0.07
N GLU A 113 7.55 -16.15 0.20
CA GLU A 113 6.45 -16.41 -0.71
C GLU A 113 6.20 -15.20 -1.64
N PRO A 114 5.44 -15.35 -2.75
CA PRO A 114 5.18 -14.24 -3.67
C PRO A 114 4.64 -12.98 -3.00
N GLN A 115 3.78 -13.14 -2.01
CA GLN A 115 3.24 -12.05 -1.23
C GLN A 115 4.31 -11.36 -0.38
N SER A 116 5.24 -12.12 0.20
CA SER A 116 6.40 -11.58 0.90
C SER A 116 7.27 -10.73 -0.02
N GLU A 117 7.50 -11.21 -1.26
CA GLU A 117 8.26 -10.47 -2.27
C GLU A 117 7.57 -9.15 -2.64
N THR A 118 6.25 -9.16 -2.77
CA THR A 118 5.46 -7.96 -3.09
C THR A 118 5.59 -6.91 -1.99
N VAL A 119 5.36 -7.31 -0.74
CA VAL A 119 5.48 -6.41 0.42
C VAL A 119 6.90 -5.88 0.57
N TRP A 120 7.90 -6.74 0.38
CA TRP A 120 9.32 -6.36 0.44
C TRP A 120 9.69 -5.33 -0.63
N ARG A 121 9.21 -5.51 -1.83
CA ARG A 121 9.42 -4.59 -2.95
C ARG A 121 8.80 -3.22 -2.70
N GLN A 122 7.59 -3.19 -2.15
CA GLN A 122 6.94 -1.95 -1.73
C GLN A 122 7.75 -1.22 -0.64
N ALA A 123 8.28 -1.96 0.32
CA ALA A 123 9.16 -1.38 1.34
C ALA A 123 10.47 -0.81 0.75
N ASP A 124 10.99 -1.41 -0.32
CA ASP A 124 12.14 -0.86 -1.05
C ASP A 124 11.81 0.49 -1.71
N GLU A 125 10.63 0.64 -2.29
CA GLU A 125 10.17 1.89 -2.91
C GLU A 125 10.16 3.06 -1.93
N TYR A 126 9.78 2.81 -0.68
CA TYR A 126 9.73 3.82 0.38
C TYR A 126 11.00 3.87 1.23
N HIS A 127 12.04 3.11 0.89
CA HIS A 127 13.32 3.04 1.62
C HIS A 127 13.17 2.74 3.12
N VAL A 128 12.21 1.89 3.47
CA VAL A 128 11.92 1.54 4.87
C VAL A 128 12.95 0.56 5.40
N PRO A 129 13.69 0.88 6.48
CA PRO A 129 14.54 -0.07 7.19
C PRO A 129 13.76 -1.28 7.69
N ARG A 130 14.33 -2.47 7.56
CA ARG A 130 13.66 -3.74 7.83
C ARG A 130 14.48 -4.66 8.68
N MET A 131 13.79 -5.43 9.51
CA MET A 131 14.31 -6.63 10.13
C MET A 131 13.37 -7.81 9.85
N ALA A 132 13.87 -9.02 9.96
CA ALA A 132 13.11 -10.24 9.71
C ALA A 132 12.89 -11.01 11.00
N TYR A 133 11.71 -11.61 11.09
CA TYR A 133 11.36 -12.54 12.16
C TYR A 133 10.85 -13.84 11.54
N VAL A 134 11.63 -14.92 11.69
CA VAL A 134 11.26 -16.26 11.21
C VAL A 134 10.40 -16.92 12.27
N ASN A 135 9.10 -16.91 12.03
CA ASN A 135 8.07 -17.38 12.94
C ASN A 135 7.69 -18.85 12.66
N LYS A 136 6.96 -19.46 13.57
CA LYS A 136 6.49 -20.83 13.46
C LYS A 136 7.61 -21.87 13.40
N MET A 137 8.66 -21.67 14.19
CA MET A 137 9.75 -22.62 14.31
C MET A 137 9.32 -23.98 14.91
N ASP A 138 8.13 -24.05 15.50
CA ASP A 138 7.56 -25.24 16.14
C ASP A 138 6.79 -26.16 15.19
N ILE A 139 6.50 -25.72 13.97
CA ILE A 139 5.72 -26.52 13.01
C ILE A 139 6.59 -27.52 12.24
N MET A 140 5.94 -28.58 11.77
CA MET A 140 6.62 -29.59 10.93
C MET A 140 7.12 -28.98 9.61
N GLY A 141 8.39 -29.20 9.29
CA GLY A 141 9.03 -28.63 8.11
C GLY A 141 9.68 -27.27 8.33
N ALA A 142 9.72 -26.78 9.58
CA ALA A 142 10.40 -25.54 9.92
C ALA A 142 11.91 -25.63 9.67
N ASP A 143 12.44 -24.70 8.88
CA ASP A 143 13.86 -24.62 8.54
C ASP A 143 14.31 -23.16 8.45
N PHE A 144 14.88 -22.65 9.54
CA PHE A 144 15.37 -21.28 9.66
C PHE A 144 16.44 -20.96 8.60
N TYR A 145 17.37 -21.85 8.38
CA TYR A 145 18.51 -21.61 7.48
C TYR A 145 18.08 -21.54 6.02
N ASN A 146 17.09 -22.33 5.64
CA ASN A 146 16.49 -22.27 4.33
C ASN A 146 15.78 -20.93 4.09
N VAL A 147 15.07 -20.40 5.09
CA VAL A 147 14.41 -19.08 4.97
C VAL A 147 15.43 -17.98 4.76
N VAL A 148 16.54 -17.98 5.49
CA VAL A 148 17.63 -17.01 5.31
C VAL A 148 18.21 -17.10 3.90
N GLN A 149 18.44 -18.31 3.40
CA GLN A 149 18.94 -18.51 2.03
C GLN A 149 17.93 -18.00 0.99
N MET A 150 16.65 -18.25 1.19
CA MET A 150 15.59 -17.71 0.32
C MET A 150 15.57 -16.17 0.31
N MET A 151 15.82 -15.54 1.45
CA MET A 151 15.94 -14.08 1.53
C MET A 151 17.09 -13.56 0.66
N HIS A 152 18.25 -14.21 0.69
CA HIS A 152 19.39 -13.88 -0.18
C HIS A 152 19.05 -14.05 -1.66
N ASP A 153 18.44 -15.18 -2.02
CA ASP A 153 18.22 -15.57 -3.42
C ASP A 153 17.08 -14.76 -4.06
N ARG A 154 16.02 -14.47 -3.31
CA ARG A 154 14.78 -13.90 -3.84
C ARG A 154 14.59 -12.43 -3.55
N LEU A 155 14.93 -12.00 -2.34
CA LEU A 155 14.79 -10.60 -1.93
C LEU A 155 16.06 -9.81 -2.23
N LYS A 156 17.16 -10.49 -2.56
CA LYS A 156 18.47 -9.87 -2.85
C LYS A 156 18.93 -8.92 -1.74
N CYS A 157 18.61 -9.25 -0.50
CA CYS A 157 18.96 -8.45 0.68
C CYS A 157 20.12 -9.09 1.45
N ASN A 158 20.82 -8.28 2.23
CA ASN A 158 21.87 -8.73 3.12
C ASN A 158 21.27 -9.23 4.45
N ALA A 159 20.58 -10.35 4.39
CA ALA A 159 19.98 -11.00 5.56
C ALA A 159 21.06 -11.69 6.40
N VAL A 160 21.23 -11.24 7.63
CA VAL A 160 22.25 -11.77 8.54
C VAL A 160 21.60 -12.24 9.85
N PRO A 161 21.67 -13.52 10.19
CA PRO A 161 21.18 -14.00 11.47
C PRO A 161 21.90 -13.33 12.65
N ILE A 162 21.13 -12.76 13.56
CA ILE A 162 21.61 -12.30 14.86
C ILE A 162 21.22 -13.26 15.97
N GLN A 163 20.39 -14.22 15.64
CA GLN A 163 19.91 -15.30 16.47
C GLN A 163 19.92 -16.61 15.69
N LEU A 164 20.05 -17.71 16.40
CA LEU A 164 19.85 -19.05 15.85
C LEU A 164 18.81 -19.80 16.68
N PRO A 165 17.97 -20.66 16.05
CA PRO A 165 17.04 -21.49 16.81
C PRO A 165 17.75 -22.64 17.51
N ILE A 166 17.31 -22.96 18.72
CA ILE A 166 17.73 -24.19 19.44
C ILE A 166 16.65 -25.23 19.18
N GLY A 167 16.96 -26.17 18.30
CA GLY A 167 16.03 -27.17 17.81
C GLY A 167 15.09 -26.63 16.74
N ALA A 168 14.23 -27.48 16.23
CA ALA A 168 13.19 -27.13 15.25
C ALA A 168 11.99 -28.04 15.48
N GLU A 169 10.83 -27.66 14.96
CA GLU A 169 9.58 -28.41 15.12
C GLU A 169 9.22 -28.59 16.60
N ALA A 170 8.88 -29.81 17.01
CA ALA A 170 8.53 -30.09 18.40
C ALA A 170 9.72 -29.89 19.40
N ASP A 171 10.94 -29.93 18.92
CA ASP A 171 12.15 -29.77 19.72
C ASP A 171 12.61 -28.31 19.86
N PHE A 172 11.91 -27.36 19.24
CA PHE A 172 12.24 -25.93 19.38
C PHE A 172 12.00 -25.48 20.83
N LYS A 173 13.08 -25.10 21.51
CA LYS A 173 13.03 -24.76 22.95
C LYS A 173 13.64 -23.41 23.30
N GLY A 174 14.32 -22.76 22.38
CA GLY A 174 14.98 -21.49 22.70
C GLY A 174 15.74 -20.89 21.52
N ILE A 175 16.52 -19.88 21.85
CA ILE A 175 17.22 -19.04 20.89
C ILE A 175 18.65 -18.83 21.34
N ILE A 176 19.61 -18.95 20.42
CA ILE A 176 20.99 -18.50 20.64
C ILE A 176 21.09 -17.04 20.26
N ASP A 177 21.57 -16.21 21.16
CA ASP A 177 21.93 -14.82 20.87
C ASP A 177 23.39 -14.77 20.39
N LEU A 178 23.59 -14.47 19.11
CA LEU A 178 24.91 -14.41 18.50
C LEU A 178 25.71 -13.16 18.88
N ILE A 179 25.06 -12.13 19.39
CA ILE A 179 25.72 -10.90 19.85
C ILE A 179 26.30 -11.10 21.25
N GLU A 180 25.50 -11.63 22.16
CA GLU A 180 25.91 -11.90 23.56
C GLU A 180 26.60 -13.25 23.74
N MET A 181 26.46 -14.15 22.77
CA MET A 181 26.95 -15.56 22.83
C MET A 181 26.46 -16.35 24.05
N ASN A 182 25.15 -16.28 24.21
CA ASN A 182 24.43 -17.08 25.23
C ASN A 182 23.16 -17.68 24.63
N ALA A 183 22.39 -18.39 25.40
CA ALA A 183 21.15 -19.00 25.00
C ALA A 183 20.00 -18.55 25.90
N ASP A 184 18.86 -18.26 25.28
CA ASP A 184 17.60 -17.99 25.97
C ASP A 184 16.71 -19.23 25.83
N ILE A 185 16.52 -19.96 26.91
CA ILE A 185 15.77 -21.22 26.93
C ILE A 185 14.46 -21.04 27.68
N TYR A 186 13.39 -21.49 27.07
CA TYR A 186 12.02 -21.40 27.61
C TYR A 186 11.64 -22.70 28.32
N TYR A 187 11.14 -22.58 29.54
CA TYR A 187 10.75 -23.70 30.39
C TYR A 187 9.26 -23.78 30.65
N ASP A 188 8.47 -22.81 30.15
CA ASP A 188 7.01 -22.78 30.24
C ASP A 188 6.36 -22.47 28.92
N ASP A 189 5.06 -22.75 28.79
CA ASP A 189 4.29 -22.51 27.58
C ASP A 189 3.82 -21.05 27.44
N MET A 190 3.94 -20.24 28.50
CA MET A 190 3.55 -18.83 28.50
C MET A 190 4.71 -17.87 28.23
N GLY A 191 5.92 -18.40 28.03
CA GLY A 191 7.12 -17.61 27.80
C GLY A 191 7.57 -16.75 28.97
N LYS A 192 7.11 -17.04 30.18
CA LYS A 192 7.46 -16.30 31.40
C LYS A 192 8.72 -16.83 32.09
N ASP A 193 8.96 -18.12 32.01
CA ASP A 193 10.16 -18.77 32.54
C ASP A 193 11.20 -18.93 31.43
N MET A 194 11.78 -17.82 31.02
CA MET A 194 12.91 -17.77 30.08
C MET A 194 14.19 -17.58 30.88
N ARG A 195 15.16 -18.48 30.70
CA ARG A 195 16.43 -18.43 31.39
C ARG A 195 17.58 -18.23 30.43
N VAL A 196 18.49 -17.33 30.80
CA VAL A 196 19.73 -17.11 30.07
C VAL A 196 20.75 -18.15 30.53
N GLU A 197 21.20 -19.00 29.62
CA GLU A 197 22.10 -20.11 29.88
C GLU A 197 23.27 -20.11 28.91
N GLU A 198 24.23 -20.98 29.11
CA GLU A 198 25.28 -21.22 28.13
C GLU A 198 24.73 -21.92 26.89
N ILE A 199 25.36 -21.66 25.73
CA ILE A 199 24.99 -22.30 24.49
C ILE A 199 25.13 -23.83 24.63
N PRO A 200 24.09 -24.61 24.24
CA PRO A 200 24.20 -26.08 24.25
C PRO A 200 25.44 -26.56 23.49
N ALA A 201 26.13 -27.56 24.03
CA ALA A 201 27.39 -28.04 23.48
C ALA A 201 27.31 -28.52 22.02
N ASP A 202 26.16 -29.10 21.64
CA ASP A 202 25.88 -29.56 20.28
C ASP A 202 25.64 -28.42 19.29
N MET A 203 25.36 -27.21 19.77
CA MET A 203 25.14 -26.01 18.96
C MET A 203 26.32 -25.02 18.94
N LEU A 204 27.33 -25.25 19.80
CA LEU A 204 28.40 -24.28 20.01
C LEU A 204 29.24 -24.03 18.76
N ASP A 205 29.59 -25.06 18.01
CA ASP A 205 30.38 -24.91 16.77
C ASP A 205 29.60 -24.12 15.70
N LYS A 206 28.32 -24.40 15.56
CA LYS A 206 27.44 -23.68 14.64
C LYS A 206 27.26 -22.24 15.07
N ALA A 207 27.10 -21.99 16.35
CA ALA A 207 27.01 -20.63 16.90
C ALA A 207 28.29 -19.83 16.63
N LYS A 208 29.46 -20.43 16.78
CA LYS A 208 30.74 -19.78 16.46
C LYS A 208 30.89 -19.48 14.98
N GLU A 209 30.46 -20.37 14.09
CA GLU A 209 30.45 -20.16 12.64
C GLU A 209 29.58 -18.98 12.26
N TYR A 210 28.33 -18.92 12.72
CA TYR A 210 27.41 -17.84 12.45
C TYR A 210 27.81 -16.53 13.12
N ARG A 211 28.41 -16.58 14.31
CA ARG A 211 28.99 -15.38 14.92
C ARG A 211 30.14 -14.82 14.08
N LYS A 212 31.02 -15.67 13.55
CA LYS A 212 32.09 -15.23 12.65
C LYS A 212 31.52 -14.53 11.43
N ASN A 213 30.50 -15.08 10.79
CA ASN A 213 29.80 -14.44 9.68
C ASN A 213 29.17 -13.10 10.10
N LEU A 214 28.55 -13.03 11.26
CA LEU A 214 27.97 -11.80 11.79
C LEU A 214 29.05 -10.71 11.99
N LEU A 215 30.18 -11.04 12.58
CA LEU A 215 31.27 -10.09 12.82
C LEU A 215 31.91 -9.60 11.52
N GLU A 216 32.03 -10.46 10.52
CA GLU A 216 32.48 -10.10 9.18
C GLU A 216 31.50 -9.09 8.53
N LYS A 217 30.21 -9.37 8.57
CA LYS A 217 29.19 -8.48 8.04
C LYS A 217 29.09 -7.14 8.80
N VAL A 218 29.28 -7.17 10.10
CA VAL A 218 29.36 -5.96 10.95
C VAL A 218 30.57 -5.11 10.59
N ALA A 219 31.71 -5.73 10.36
CA ALA A 219 32.93 -5.03 9.95
C ALA A 219 32.77 -4.29 8.62
N GLU A 220 32.02 -4.85 7.68
CA GLU A 220 31.73 -4.21 6.38
C GLU A 220 30.89 -2.91 6.51
N LEU A 221 30.25 -2.69 7.65
CA LEU A 221 29.39 -1.52 7.88
C LEU A 221 30.11 -0.28 8.44
N ASP A 222 31.32 -0.46 8.94
CA ASP A 222 32.09 0.60 9.62
C ASP A 222 33.57 0.47 9.30
N ASP A 223 34.18 1.56 8.83
CA ASP A 223 35.58 1.54 8.37
C ASP A 223 36.57 1.23 9.51
N GLU A 224 36.32 1.77 10.71
CA GLU A 224 37.15 1.50 11.87
C GLU A 224 37.06 0.02 12.30
N LEU A 225 35.87 -0.54 12.32
CA LEU A 225 35.67 -1.97 12.61
C LEU A 225 36.28 -2.85 11.53
N MET A 226 36.28 -2.44 10.28
CA MET A 226 36.89 -3.16 9.19
C MET A 226 38.42 -3.23 9.37
N GLU A 227 39.08 -2.15 9.74
CA GLU A 227 40.52 -2.13 10.02
C GLU A 227 40.87 -3.08 11.19
N ARG A 228 40.12 -3.00 12.27
CA ARG A 228 40.29 -3.88 13.43
C ARG A 228 39.99 -5.36 13.11
N TYR A 229 39.06 -5.62 12.24
CA TYR A 229 38.69 -6.99 11.83
C TYR A 229 39.86 -7.72 11.15
N PHE A 230 40.65 -7.05 10.36
CA PHE A 230 41.85 -7.65 9.73
C PHE A 230 42.91 -8.12 10.72
N GLU A 231 42.96 -7.54 11.91
CA GLU A 231 43.90 -7.90 12.96
C GLU A 231 43.34 -8.93 13.94
N SER A 232 42.06 -8.78 14.32
CA SER A 232 41.45 -9.55 15.41
C SER A 232 40.35 -10.51 14.99
N GLU A 233 39.95 -10.50 13.72
CA GLU A 233 38.74 -11.20 13.22
C GLU A 233 37.45 -10.83 13.97
N GLY A 234 37.43 -9.65 14.61
CA GLY A 234 36.30 -9.14 15.37
C GLY A 234 36.23 -9.62 16.82
N GLU A 235 37.20 -10.35 17.32
CA GLU A 235 37.23 -10.83 18.70
C GLU A 235 37.30 -9.71 19.74
N ASP A 236 37.83 -8.57 19.37
CA ASP A 236 37.91 -7.38 20.24
C ASP A 236 36.69 -6.44 20.15
N PHE A 237 35.71 -6.76 19.30
CA PHE A 237 34.49 -5.96 19.19
C PHE A 237 33.66 -6.07 20.47
N THR A 238 33.24 -4.93 21.02
CA THR A 238 32.33 -4.90 22.15
C THR A 238 30.89 -5.13 21.68
N THR A 239 30.03 -5.57 22.59
CA THR A 239 28.59 -5.72 22.32
C THR A 239 27.97 -4.41 21.82
N GLU A 240 28.33 -3.29 22.43
CA GLU A 240 27.85 -1.95 22.07
C GLU A 240 28.27 -1.56 20.65
N GLU A 241 29.52 -1.84 20.27
CA GLU A 241 30.03 -1.58 18.92
C GLU A 241 29.31 -2.44 17.88
N ILE A 242 29.06 -3.71 18.17
CA ILE A 242 28.30 -4.62 17.28
C ILE A 242 26.88 -4.12 17.08
N LYS A 243 26.18 -3.79 18.15
CA LYS A 243 24.80 -3.27 18.10
C LYS A 243 24.72 -1.94 17.36
N ALA A 244 25.63 -1.03 17.61
CA ALA A 244 25.68 0.27 16.93
C ALA A 244 25.89 0.11 15.42
N ALA A 245 26.78 -0.77 15.01
CA ALA A 245 27.04 -1.05 13.60
C ALA A 245 25.85 -1.71 12.91
N ILE A 246 25.22 -2.69 13.54
CA ILE A 246 23.99 -3.33 13.02
C ILE A 246 22.87 -2.30 12.86
N ARG A 247 22.66 -1.44 13.86
CA ARG A 247 21.65 -0.38 13.79
C ARG A 247 21.91 0.56 12.63
N LYS A 248 23.13 1.04 12.47
CA LYS A 248 23.54 1.90 11.35
C LYS A 248 23.27 1.24 10.01
N GLY A 249 23.70 -0.01 9.84
CA GLY A 249 23.47 -0.76 8.61
C GLY A 249 22.00 -1.02 8.31
N THR A 250 21.20 -1.27 9.33
CA THR A 250 19.75 -1.47 9.21
C THR A 250 19.05 -0.19 8.78
N ILE A 251 19.38 0.94 9.39
CA ILE A 251 18.81 2.25 9.05
C ILE A 251 19.18 2.66 7.62
N GLU A 252 20.39 2.36 7.18
CA GLU A 252 20.87 2.63 5.82
C GLU A 252 20.41 1.61 4.77
N ASN A 253 19.60 0.63 5.14
CA ASN A 253 19.15 -0.49 4.27
C ASN A 253 20.28 -1.35 3.71
N LYS A 254 21.39 -1.46 4.41
CA LYS A 254 22.55 -2.29 4.04
C LYS A 254 22.61 -3.62 4.78
N PHE A 255 21.81 -3.79 5.78
CA PHE A 255 21.80 -4.94 6.68
C PHE A 255 20.36 -5.27 7.10
N VAL A 256 20.00 -6.54 7.07
CA VAL A 256 18.69 -7.02 7.55
C VAL A 256 18.92 -8.00 8.68
N PRO A 257 18.75 -7.60 9.97
CA PRO A 257 18.88 -8.52 11.09
C PRO A 257 17.79 -9.59 11.01
N VAL A 258 18.15 -10.84 11.18
CA VAL A 258 17.22 -11.96 11.17
C VAL A 258 17.10 -12.57 12.57
N THR A 259 15.88 -12.59 13.07
CA THR A 259 15.50 -13.20 14.35
C THR A 259 14.63 -14.42 14.12
N CYS A 260 14.37 -15.20 15.15
CA CYS A 260 13.53 -16.39 15.06
C CYS A 260 12.68 -16.61 16.31
N GLY A 261 11.66 -17.42 16.18
CA GLY A 261 10.80 -17.79 17.30
C GLY A 261 9.52 -18.48 16.86
N THR A 262 8.62 -18.64 17.81
CA THR A 262 7.23 -19.04 17.57
C THR A 262 6.30 -18.24 18.45
N SER A 263 5.57 -17.33 17.83
CA SER A 263 4.63 -16.45 18.55
C SER A 263 3.49 -17.25 19.19
N TYR A 264 2.98 -18.25 18.50
CA TYR A 264 1.91 -19.10 19.01
C TYR A 264 2.31 -19.86 20.30
N ARG A 265 3.55 -20.32 20.37
CA ARG A 265 4.10 -21.01 21.54
C ARG A 265 4.81 -20.08 22.52
N ASN A 266 4.70 -18.78 22.34
CA ASN A 266 5.25 -17.75 23.25
C ASN A 266 6.77 -17.82 23.44
N LYS A 267 7.51 -18.15 22.38
CA LYS A 267 8.97 -18.25 22.41
C LYS A 267 9.61 -17.30 21.41
N GLY A 268 10.44 -16.39 21.88
CA GLY A 268 11.23 -15.46 21.05
C GLY A 268 10.69 -14.06 20.93
N VAL A 269 9.49 -13.75 21.43
CA VAL A 269 8.86 -12.43 21.27
C VAL A 269 9.58 -11.34 22.08
N GLN A 270 10.03 -11.64 23.27
CA GLN A 270 10.80 -10.67 24.09
C GLN A 270 12.11 -10.27 23.41
N LYS A 271 12.80 -11.22 22.79
CA LYS A 271 14.02 -10.95 22.02
C LYS A 271 13.76 -10.19 20.73
N LEU A 272 12.60 -10.40 20.12
CA LEU A 272 12.14 -9.60 18.99
C LEU A 272 11.93 -8.13 19.42
N LEU A 273 11.30 -7.89 20.55
CA LEU A 273 11.12 -6.56 21.12
C LEU A 273 12.45 -5.90 21.46
N ASP A 274 13.39 -6.64 22.02
CA ASP A 274 14.75 -6.14 22.26
C ASP A 274 15.43 -5.72 20.95
N ALA A 275 15.29 -6.50 19.88
CA ALA A 275 15.85 -6.18 18.59
C ALA A 275 15.19 -4.94 17.95
N VAL A 276 13.90 -4.76 18.12
CA VAL A 276 13.19 -3.53 17.69
C VAL A 276 13.78 -2.31 18.37
N VAL A 277 13.96 -2.36 19.66
CA VAL A 277 14.56 -1.26 20.45
C VAL A 277 16.00 -1.00 20.02
N ASP A 278 16.79 -2.04 19.82
CA ASP A 278 18.23 -1.93 19.51
C ASP A 278 18.52 -1.50 18.08
N PHE A 279 17.72 -1.91 17.10
CA PHE A 279 18.08 -1.82 15.67
C PHE A 279 17.12 -1.02 14.81
N MET A 280 15.86 -0.84 15.20
CA MET A 280 14.93 -0.05 14.42
C MET A 280 15.17 1.45 14.62
N PRO A 281 14.92 2.27 13.58
CA PRO A 281 15.16 3.70 13.65
C PRO A 281 14.19 4.42 14.58
N SER A 282 14.66 5.53 15.15
CA SER A 282 13.82 6.57 15.75
C SER A 282 13.43 7.60 14.67
N PRO A 283 12.47 8.49 14.94
CA PRO A 283 12.16 9.59 14.02
C PRO A 283 13.35 10.52 13.70
N LEU A 284 14.37 10.56 14.57
CA LEU A 284 15.59 11.34 14.34
C LEU A 284 16.58 10.68 13.38
N ASP A 285 16.50 9.35 13.22
CA ASP A 285 17.40 8.58 12.35
C ASP A 285 16.96 8.61 10.90
N ILE A 286 15.78 9.14 10.60
CA ILE A 286 15.20 9.18 9.28
C ILE A 286 15.60 10.49 8.60
N PRO A 287 15.85 10.48 7.26
CA PRO A 287 16.07 11.71 6.52
C PRO A 287 14.93 12.71 6.73
N SER A 288 15.26 13.99 6.73
CA SER A 288 14.26 15.05 6.77
C SER A 288 13.23 14.86 5.65
N ILE A 289 11.95 15.09 5.97
CA ILE A 289 10.91 14.95 4.97
C ILE A 289 10.94 16.13 4.01
N LYS A 290 10.84 15.83 2.72
CA LYS A 290 10.78 16.82 1.65
C LYS A 290 9.34 17.16 1.30
N GLY A 291 9.13 18.39 0.91
CA GLY A 291 7.85 18.88 0.44
C GLY A 291 8.03 20.07 -0.48
N THR A 292 6.92 20.62 -0.94
CA THR A 292 6.88 21.75 -1.85
C THR A 292 6.15 22.91 -1.18
N ASP A 293 6.70 24.11 -1.26
CA ASP A 293 5.98 25.33 -0.86
C ASP A 293 4.84 25.57 -1.88
N PRO A 294 3.57 25.59 -1.43
CA PRO A 294 2.43 25.72 -2.34
C PRO A 294 2.35 27.09 -3.03
N GLU A 295 3.01 28.11 -2.48
CA GLU A 295 3.01 29.48 -3.06
C GLU A 295 4.13 29.67 -4.08
N THR A 296 5.33 29.15 -3.80
CA THR A 296 6.51 29.38 -4.63
C THR A 296 6.85 28.20 -5.54
N GLY A 297 6.38 27.01 -5.21
CA GLY A 297 6.72 25.76 -5.91
C GLY A 297 8.13 25.24 -5.62
N GLU A 298 8.86 25.89 -4.70
CA GLU A 298 10.21 25.49 -4.30
C GLU A 298 10.19 24.28 -3.35
N GLU A 299 11.22 23.45 -3.46
CA GLU A 299 11.41 22.34 -2.53
C GLU A 299 11.80 22.86 -1.15
N VAL A 300 11.11 22.38 -0.12
CA VAL A 300 11.40 22.68 1.28
C VAL A 300 11.57 21.40 2.08
N GLU A 301 12.35 21.47 3.16
CA GLU A 301 12.57 20.35 4.06
C GLU A 301 11.98 20.65 5.44
N ARG A 302 11.50 19.60 6.10
CA ARG A 302 11.08 19.65 7.50
C ARG A 302 11.87 18.63 8.30
N HIS A 303 12.47 19.08 9.37
CA HIS A 303 13.30 18.26 10.26
C HIS A 303 12.50 17.84 11.50
N ALA A 304 12.79 16.65 12.02
CA ALA A 304 12.18 16.18 13.24
C ALA A 304 12.60 17.05 14.44
N GLY A 305 11.63 17.49 15.22
CA GLY A 305 11.85 18.31 16.40
C GLY A 305 10.58 19.06 16.80
N ASP A 306 10.31 19.16 18.10
CA ASP A 306 9.12 19.85 18.62
C ASP A 306 9.20 21.38 18.44
N ASP A 307 10.39 21.93 18.27
CA ASP A 307 10.68 23.35 18.07
C ASP A 307 10.55 23.80 16.60
N GLN A 308 10.32 22.87 15.69
CA GLN A 308 10.16 23.14 14.26
C GLN A 308 8.71 23.54 13.93
N PRO A 309 8.48 24.20 12.78
CA PRO A 309 7.12 24.45 12.30
C PRO A 309 6.34 23.14 12.14
N PHE A 310 5.09 23.14 12.58
CA PHE A 310 4.23 21.94 12.47
C PHE A 310 4.03 21.49 11.04
N SER A 311 4.22 20.21 10.79
CA SER A 311 3.82 19.52 9.56
C SER A 311 3.44 18.07 9.85
N ALA A 312 2.36 17.63 9.25
CA ALA A 312 1.84 16.28 9.41
C ALA A 312 1.20 15.78 8.11
N LEU A 313 1.20 14.48 7.92
CA LEU A 313 0.55 13.82 6.80
C LEU A 313 -0.67 13.06 7.30
N ALA A 314 -1.84 13.35 6.72
CA ALA A 314 -3.06 12.57 6.90
C ALA A 314 -2.95 11.32 6.02
N PHE A 315 -2.86 10.14 6.62
CA PHE A 315 -2.60 8.91 5.86
C PHE A 315 -3.77 7.93 5.86
N LYS A 316 -4.79 8.17 6.69
CA LYS A 316 -5.95 7.29 6.79
C LYS A 316 -7.17 8.03 7.31
N ILE A 317 -8.30 7.80 6.65
CA ILE A 317 -9.61 8.22 7.14
C ILE A 317 -10.39 6.97 7.56
N ALA A 318 -11.01 7.01 8.72
CA ALA A 318 -11.90 5.96 9.20
C ALA A 318 -13.21 6.55 9.71
N THR A 319 -14.30 5.82 9.57
CA THR A 319 -15.58 6.20 10.14
C THR A 319 -15.83 5.37 11.41
N ASP A 320 -16.02 6.05 12.50
CA ASP A 320 -16.29 5.45 13.78
C ASP A 320 -17.77 5.65 14.16
N PRO A 321 -18.47 4.59 14.66
CA PRO A 321 -19.88 4.69 15.00
C PRO A 321 -20.21 5.69 16.11
N PHE A 322 -19.24 5.97 16.99
CA PHE A 322 -19.45 6.81 18.17
C PHE A 322 -18.97 8.24 18.00
N VAL A 323 -17.81 8.44 17.36
CA VAL A 323 -17.19 9.75 17.22
C VAL A 323 -17.24 10.31 15.79
N GLY A 324 -17.69 9.52 14.83
CA GLY A 324 -17.80 9.92 13.44
C GLY A 324 -16.49 9.79 12.67
N LYS A 325 -16.17 10.78 11.83
CA LYS A 325 -14.98 10.75 10.99
C LYS A 325 -13.70 10.91 11.82
N LEU A 326 -12.80 9.94 11.70
CA LEU A 326 -11.44 9.96 12.25
C LEU A 326 -10.43 10.17 11.13
N CYS A 327 -9.52 11.12 11.31
CA CYS A 327 -8.40 11.35 10.41
C CYS A 327 -7.11 11.00 11.14
N PHE A 328 -6.45 9.92 10.73
CA PHE A 328 -5.16 9.51 11.26
C PHE A 328 -4.05 10.30 10.60
N PHE A 329 -3.14 10.84 11.39
CA PHE A 329 -2.02 11.63 10.91
C PHE A 329 -0.73 11.29 11.67
N ARG A 330 0.39 11.46 10.97
CA ARG A 330 1.72 11.42 11.57
C ARG A 330 2.33 12.82 11.56
N VAL A 331 2.86 13.25 12.69
CA VAL A 331 3.59 14.53 12.82
C VAL A 331 5.04 14.31 12.43
N TYR A 332 5.51 15.02 11.42
CA TYR A 332 6.89 14.97 10.94
C TYR A 332 7.77 16.07 11.52
N SER A 333 7.20 17.21 11.87
CA SER A 333 7.90 18.32 12.52
C SER A 333 6.95 19.10 13.40
N GLY A 334 7.50 19.74 14.44
CA GLY A 334 6.70 20.49 15.40
C GLY A 334 5.75 19.60 16.21
N TYR A 335 4.69 20.19 16.72
CA TYR A 335 3.62 19.54 17.45
C TYR A 335 2.30 20.25 17.18
N VAL A 336 1.19 19.57 17.46
CA VAL A 336 -0.15 20.15 17.37
C VAL A 336 -0.91 19.95 18.68
N GLU A 337 -1.54 21.00 19.15
CA GLU A 337 -2.37 20.99 20.36
C GLU A 337 -3.86 20.83 19.98
N ALA A 338 -4.60 20.10 20.82
CA ALA A 338 -6.04 19.99 20.68
C ALA A 338 -6.71 21.38 20.81
N GLY A 339 -7.69 21.64 19.96
CA GLY A 339 -8.42 22.92 19.93
C GLY A 339 -7.78 24.01 19.06
N THR A 340 -6.64 23.74 18.44
CA THR A 340 -5.97 24.69 17.55
C THR A 340 -6.45 24.56 16.09
N THR A 341 -6.18 25.58 15.29
CA THR A 341 -6.46 25.58 13.84
C THR A 341 -5.15 25.42 13.09
N VAL A 342 -5.17 24.56 12.07
CA VAL A 342 -4.04 24.29 11.18
C VAL A 342 -4.47 24.50 9.72
N LEU A 343 -3.48 24.63 8.83
CA LEU A 343 -3.71 24.71 7.40
C LEU A 343 -3.67 23.31 6.77
N ASN A 344 -4.71 22.95 6.01
CA ASN A 344 -4.61 21.87 5.04
C ASN A 344 -4.04 22.48 3.75
N ALA A 345 -2.73 22.33 3.56
CA ALA A 345 -2.01 22.96 2.46
C ALA A 345 -2.38 22.37 1.09
N THR A 346 -2.74 21.11 1.04
CA THR A 346 -3.15 20.42 -0.20
C THR A 346 -4.43 21.00 -0.77
N LYS A 347 -5.39 21.34 0.09
CA LYS A 347 -6.70 21.89 -0.30
C LYS A 347 -6.84 23.40 -0.09
N ASP A 348 -5.84 24.02 0.50
CA ASP A 348 -5.84 25.45 0.89
C ASP A 348 -7.07 25.80 1.75
N LYS A 349 -7.29 25.03 2.78
CA LYS A 349 -8.40 25.18 3.74
C LYS A 349 -7.90 25.08 5.17
N ASN A 350 -8.47 25.88 6.05
CA ASN A 350 -8.21 25.76 7.48
C ASN A 350 -9.00 24.62 8.11
N GLU A 351 -8.32 23.82 8.92
CA GLU A 351 -8.91 22.72 9.68
C GLU A 351 -8.75 22.95 11.18
N ARG A 352 -9.79 22.66 11.92
CA ARG A 352 -9.74 22.69 13.38
C ARG A 352 -9.36 21.32 13.93
N MET A 353 -8.30 21.27 14.71
CA MET A 353 -7.84 20.08 15.44
C MET A 353 -8.55 20.04 16.80
N GLY A 354 -9.86 19.95 16.81
CA GLY A 354 -10.68 20.11 18.00
C GLY A 354 -10.41 19.06 19.07
N ARG A 355 -10.44 17.79 18.68
CA ARG A 355 -10.24 16.65 19.59
C ARG A 355 -9.22 15.72 18.97
N ILE A 356 -8.17 15.42 19.68
CA ILE A 356 -7.09 14.53 19.23
C ILE A 356 -7.11 13.28 20.11
N LEU A 357 -7.11 12.12 19.46
CA LEU A 357 -7.18 10.82 20.11
C LEU A 357 -5.89 10.03 19.86
N GLN A 358 -5.44 9.32 20.89
CA GLN A 358 -4.44 8.29 20.77
C GLN A 358 -5.09 6.92 20.92
N MET A 359 -4.71 5.99 20.07
CA MET A 359 -5.25 4.64 20.08
C MET A 359 -4.36 3.74 20.94
N HIS A 360 -4.96 3.15 21.98
CA HIS A 360 -4.35 2.14 22.81
C HIS A 360 -5.15 0.84 22.65
N SER A 361 -4.79 0.04 21.66
CA SER A 361 -5.56 -1.18 21.36
C SER A 361 -7.02 -0.81 20.99
N ASN A 362 -8.00 -1.32 21.72
CA ASN A 362 -9.42 -1.00 21.53
C ASN A 362 -9.87 0.28 22.26
N HIS A 363 -8.97 0.89 23.00
CA HIS A 363 -9.30 2.06 23.79
C HIS A 363 -8.83 3.33 23.13
N ARG A 364 -9.64 4.36 23.18
CA ARG A 364 -9.33 5.71 22.74
C ARG A 364 -9.04 6.57 23.94
N GLN A 365 -7.97 7.32 23.86
CA GLN A 365 -7.59 8.28 24.89
C GLN A 365 -7.49 9.66 24.28
N ASP A 366 -8.21 10.62 24.86
CA ASP A 366 -8.00 12.03 24.51
C ASP A 366 -6.60 12.48 24.94
N ILE A 367 -5.91 13.16 24.02
CA ILE A 367 -4.60 13.76 24.30
C ILE A 367 -4.65 15.26 24.05
N ASP A 368 -3.91 16.03 24.86
CA ASP A 368 -3.86 17.48 24.74
C ASP A 368 -3.01 17.96 23.57
N ALA A 369 -2.03 17.17 23.19
CA ALA A 369 -1.13 17.48 22.09
C ALA A 369 -0.54 16.20 21.49
N CYS A 370 -0.25 16.26 20.18
CA CYS A 370 0.50 15.20 19.48
C CYS A 370 1.89 15.74 19.14
N PRO A 371 2.96 15.19 19.75
CA PRO A 371 4.33 15.63 19.50
C PRO A 371 4.89 15.14 18.18
N CYS A 372 6.01 15.71 17.75
CA CYS A 372 6.76 15.25 16.59
C CYS A 372 7.08 13.76 16.68
N GLY A 373 6.99 13.07 15.58
CA GLY A 373 7.26 11.64 15.46
C GLY A 373 6.12 10.72 15.91
N ASP A 374 5.04 11.26 16.43
CA ASP A 374 3.88 10.47 16.88
C ASP A 374 2.77 10.39 15.85
N ILE A 375 1.94 9.39 16.05
CA ILE A 375 0.74 9.10 15.26
C ILE A 375 -0.48 9.28 16.16
N ALA A 376 -1.46 10.01 15.68
CA ALA A 376 -2.71 10.24 16.38
C ALA A 376 -3.88 10.33 15.39
N ALA A 377 -5.09 10.45 15.92
CA ALA A 377 -6.28 10.67 15.13
C ALA A 377 -6.99 11.96 15.57
N VAL A 378 -7.48 12.73 14.63
CA VAL A 378 -8.30 13.91 14.89
C VAL A 378 -9.74 13.65 14.50
N VAL A 379 -10.67 14.12 15.35
CA VAL A 379 -12.11 13.95 15.14
C VAL A 379 -12.69 15.16 14.41
N GLY A 380 -13.54 14.89 13.41
CA GLY A 380 -14.42 15.90 12.83
C GLY A 380 -13.76 16.88 11.87
N THR A 381 -12.72 16.50 11.17
CA THR A 381 -12.18 17.30 10.07
C THR A 381 -13.19 17.43 8.93
N LYS A 382 -13.25 18.61 8.31
CA LYS A 382 -14.25 18.91 7.28
C LYS A 382 -13.73 18.66 5.85
N TYR A 383 -12.46 18.98 5.59
CA TYR A 383 -11.89 19.02 4.25
C TYR A 383 -10.78 17.99 4.03
N THR A 384 -10.18 17.50 5.10
CA THR A 384 -9.00 16.64 5.02
C THR A 384 -9.35 15.24 4.53
N THR A 385 -8.63 14.79 3.52
CA THR A 385 -8.69 13.44 2.95
C THR A 385 -7.34 12.76 3.03
N THR A 386 -7.27 11.47 2.71
CA THR A 386 -6.02 10.70 2.72
C THR A 386 -4.99 11.30 1.77
N GLY A 387 -3.76 11.49 2.25
CA GLY A 387 -2.67 12.08 1.50
C GLY A 387 -2.51 13.59 1.68
N ASP A 388 -3.45 14.26 2.33
CA ASP A 388 -3.38 15.69 2.57
C ASP A 388 -2.32 16.04 3.62
N THR A 389 -1.71 17.23 3.48
CA THR A 389 -0.77 17.76 4.45
C THR A 389 -1.45 18.77 5.37
N LEU A 390 -1.27 18.58 6.67
CA LEU A 390 -1.64 19.53 7.70
C LEU A 390 -0.38 20.24 8.21
N CYS A 391 -0.40 21.56 8.26
CA CYS A 391 0.80 22.33 8.63
C CYS A 391 0.47 23.65 9.32
N ASP A 392 1.52 24.34 9.78
CA ASP A 392 1.44 25.69 10.30
C ASP A 392 1.04 26.67 9.18
N GLU A 393 0.08 27.53 9.44
CA GLU A 393 -0.39 28.54 8.49
C GLU A 393 0.71 29.49 8.00
N ASN A 394 1.70 29.79 8.85
CA ASN A 394 2.81 30.67 8.54
C ASN A 394 3.98 29.99 7.83
N HIS A 395 3.99 28.67 7.78
CA HIS A 395 5.03 27.85 7.16
C HIS A 395 4.37 26.76 6.29
N PRO A 396 3.67 27.17 5.20
CA PRO A 396 2.95 26.21 4.37
C PRO A 396 3.90 25.24 3.67
N VAL A 397 3.52 23.99 3.61
CA VAL A 397 4.22 22.92 2.91
C VAL A 397 3.24 21.87 2.45
N ILE A 398 3.43 21.34 1.26
CA ILE A 398 2.77 20.13 0.78
C ILE A 398 3.83 19.04 0.82
N LEU A 399 3.70 18.10 1.74
CA LEU A 399 4.58 16.95 1.84
C LEU A 399 4.35 16.03 0.63
N GLU A 400 5.34 15.24 0.30
CA GLU A 400 5.25 14.27 -0.79
C GLU A 400 3.99 13.42 -0.64
N SER A 401 3.11 13.48 -1.63
CA SER A 401 1.82 12.80 -1.61
C SER A 401 1.95 11.30 -1.88
N MET A 402 0.98 10.55 -1.38
CA MET A 402 0.83 9.14 -1.72
C MET A 402 0.16 9.02 -3.10
N GLU A 403 0.71 8.16 -3.94
CA GLU A 403 0.07 7.74 -5.18
C GLU A 403 -0.73 6.47 -4.94
N PHE A 404 -1.97 6.44 -5.42
CA PHE A 404 -2.85 5.28 -5.27
C PHE A 404 -3.15 4.68 -6.64
N PRO A 405 -3.15 3.33 -6.76
CA PRO A 405 -3.51 2.68 -8.00
C PRO A 405 -4.98 2.89 -8.33
N GLU A 406 -5.28 2.94 -9.63
CA GLU A 406 -6.66 3.00 -10.11
C GLU A 406 -7.37 1.64 -9.91
N PRO A 407 -8.67 1.65 -9.60
CA PRO A 407 -9.47 0.43 -9.55
C PRO A 407 -9.47 -0.30 -10.88
N VAL A 408 -9.51 -1.62 -10.84
CA VAL A 408 -9.47 -2.47 -12.04
C VAL A 408 -10.72 -3.30 -12.26
N ILE A 409 -11.61 -3.37 -11.27
CA ILE A 409 -12.87 -4.10 -11.33
C ILE A 409 -14.01 -3.19 -10.87
N ASP A 410 -15.14 -3.28 -11.56
CA ASP A 410 -16.36 -2.57 -11.15
C ASP A 410 -17.58 -3.50 -11.14
N LEU A 411 -18.61 -3.05 -10.43
CA LEU A 411 -19.92 -3.71 -10.47
C LEU A 411 -21.04 -2.69 -10.20
N ALA A 412 -22.22 -3.00 -10.72
CA ALA A 412 -23.43 -2.24 -10.43
C ALA A 412 -24.01 -2.65 -9.08
N ILE A 413 -24.45 -1.69 -8.33
CA ILE A 413 -25.09 -1.88 -7.02
C ILE A 413 -26.38 -1.08 -6.95
N GLU A 414 -27.43 -1.68 -6.42
CA GLU A 414 -28.71 -1.01 -6.21
C GLU A 414 -29.32 -1.40 -4.84
N PRO A 415 -29.96 -0.45 -4.13
CA PRO A 415 -30.59 -0.76 -2.88
C PRO A 415 -31.83 -1.62 -3.10
N LYS A 416 -32.12 -2.54 -2.19
CA LYS A 416 -33.31 -3.39 -2.26
C LYS A 416 -34.62 -2.60 -2.06
N THR A 417 -34.55 -1.43 -1.43
CA THR A 417 -35.71 -0.57 -1.15
C THR A 417 -35.45 0.87 -1.61
N LYS A 418 -36.50 1.60 -1.96
CA LYS A 418 -36.38 3.04 -2.33
C LYS A 418 -35.85 3.89 -1.16
N ALA A 419 -36.23 3.56 0.07
CA ALA A 419 -35.76 4.24 1.27
C ALA A 419 -34.24 4.04 1.51
N GLY A 420 -33.66 2.99 0.96
CA GLY A 420 -32.23 2.69 1.06
C GLY A 420 -31.35 3.54 0.14
N GLN A 421 -31.91 4.23 -0.85
CA GLN A 421 -31.11 4.92 -1.87
C GLN A 421 -30.30 6.10 -1.32
N GLU A 422 -30.90 6.95 -0.49
CA GLU A 422 -30.20 8.03 0.18
C GLU A 422 -29.16 7.53 1.17
N LYS A 423 -29.52 6.50 1.94
CA LYS A 423 -28.59 5.84 2.89
C LYS A 423 -27.41 5.23 2.16
N MET A 424 -27.65 4.58 1.03
CA MET A 424 -26.58 3.99 0.22
C MET A 424 -25.63 5.06 -0.34
N ALA A 425 -26.14 6.15 -0.86
CA ALA A 425 -25.33 7.25 -1.38
C ALA A 425 -24.42 7.84 -0.31
N ILE A 426 -24.97 8.08 0.90
CA ILE A 426 -24.20 8.60 2.05
C ILE A 426 -23.15 7.59 2.49
N ALA A 427 -23.51 6.32 2.58
CA ALA A 427 -22.61 5.24 3.00
C ALA A 427 -21.47 5.05 2.01
N LEU A 428 -21.77 5.03 0.71
CA LEU A 428 -20.73 4.90 -0.35
C LEU A 428 -19.78 6.10 -0.36
N ALA A 429 -20.29 7.31 -0.14
CA ALA A 429 -19.47 8.51 -0.02
C ALA A 429 -18.48 8.41 1.16
N LYS A 430 -18.94 7.94 2.31
CA LYS A 430 -18.08 7.72 3.48
C LYS A 430 -17.02 6.65 3.23
N LEU A 431 -17.38 5.55 2.60
CA LEU A 431 -16.44 4.48 2.25
C LEU A 431 -15.39 4.94 1.24
N ALA A 432 -15.78 5.78 0.28
CA ALA A 432 -14.85 6.38 -0.67
C ALA A 432 -13.88 7.38 -0.01
N GLU A 433 -14.30 8.08 1.04
CA GLU A 433 -13.40 8.93 1.84
C GLU A 433 -12.35 8.11 2.61
N GLU A 434 -12.75 6.93 3.11
CA GLU A 434 -11.85 6.04 3.84
C GLU A 434 -10.81 5.39 2.94
N ASP A 435 -11.18 5.05 1.72
CA ASP A 435 -10.37 4.25 0.80
C ASP A 435 -10.21 4.93 -0.56
N PRO A 436 -9.04 5.50 -0.86
CA PRO A 436 -8.78 6.17 -2.13
C PRO A 436 -8.84 5.27 -3.37
N THR A 437 -8.74 3.95 -3.21
CA THR A 437 -8.86 2.98 -4.30
C THR A 437 -10.28 2.50 -4.54
N PHE A 438 -11.18 2.83 -3.63
CA PHE A 438 -12.61 2.60 -3.82
C PHE A 438 -13.23 3.82 -4.46
N LYS A 439 -13.87 3.65 -5.61
CA LYS A 439 -14.58 4.71 -6.33
C LYS A 439 -16.03 4.34 -6.53
N THR A 440 -16.88 5.35 -6.55
CA THR A 440 -18.31 5.19 -6.80
C THR A 440 -18.81 6.34 -7.69
N TRP A 441 -19.68 6.02 -8.63
CA TRP A 441 -20.34 6.99 -9.50
C TRP A 441 -21.67 6.47 -10.01
N THR A 442 -22.46 7.35 -10.59
CA THR A 442 -23.70 6.98 -11.28
C THR A 442 -23.45 6.92 -12.77
N ASN A 443 -23.78 5.80 -13.38
CA ASN A 443 -23.73 5.67 -14.84
C ASN A 443 -24.82 6.55 -15.47
N GLN A 444 -24.42 7.51 -16.28
CA GLN A 444 -25.32 8.49 -16.89
C GLN A 444 -26.32 7.86 -17.88
N GLU A 445 -25.93 6.75 -18.52
CA GLU A 445 -26.77 6.09 -19.51
C GLU A 445 -27.81 5.16 -18.87
N THR A 446 -27.39 4.41 -17.83
CA THR A 446 -28.26 3.41 -17.21
C THR A 446 -28.92 3.87 -15.91
N GLY A 447 -28.44 4.97 -15.33
CA GLY A 447 -28.86 5.44 -14.01
C GLY A 447 -28.43 4.54 -12.85
N GLN A 448 -27.63 3.50 -13.11
CA GLN A 448 -27.14 2.59 -12.08
C GLN A 448 -25.98 3.22 -11.28
N THR A 449 -25.94 2.93 -10.00
CA THR A 449 -24.77 3.21 -9.17
C THR A 449 -23.70 2.15 -9.41
N ILE A 450 -22.48 2.61 -9.72
CA ILE A 450 -21.33 1.75 -9.95
C ILE A 450 -20.35 1.90 -8.79
N ILE A 451 -19.78 0.79 -8.34
CA ILE A 451 -18.67 0.76 -7.40
C ILE A 451 -17.48 0.07 -8.05
N ALA A 452 -16.28 0.58 -7.79
CA ALA A 452 -15.05 0.08 -8.36
C ALA A 452 -13.99 -0.11 -7.27
N GLY A 453 -13.19 -1.16 -7.40
CA GLY A 453 -12.16 -1.52 -6.43
C GLY A 453 -11.03 -2.35 -7.04
N MET A 454 -10.13 -2.81 -6.18
CA MET A 454 -8.89 -3.49 -6.55
C MET A 454 -9.05 -4.99 -6.79
N GLY A 455 -10.16 -5.57 -6.39
CA GLY A 455 -10.42 -7.00 -6.55
C GLY A 455 -11.77 -7.43 -6.00
N GLU A 456 -12.13 -8.69 -6.24
CA GLU A 456 -13.43 -9.24 -5.80
C GLU A 456 -13.60 -9.18 -4.28
N LEU A 457 -12.57 -9.56 -3.52
CA LEU A 457 -12.63 -9.52 -2.06
C LEU A 457 -12.79 -8.09 -1.53
N HIS A 458 -12.11 -7.12 -2.14
CA HIS A 458 -12.25 -5.72 -1.79
C HIS A 458 -13.71 -5.25 -1.92
N LEU A 459 -14.37 -5.53 -3.03
CA LEU A 459 -15.76 -5.14 -3.25
C LEU A 459 -16.74 -5.95 -2.39
N ASP A 460 -16.48 -7.22 -2.13
CA ASP A 460 -17.28 -8.05 -1.22
C ASP A 460 -17.30 -7.46 0.19
N ILE A 461 -16.16 -6.99 0.67
CA ILE A 461 -16.05 -6.36 1.98
C ILE A 461 -16.80 -5.02 2.03
N ILE A 462 -16.71 -4.23 0.97
CA ILE A 462 -17.46 -2.95 0.86
C ILE A 462 -18.97 -3.24 0.93
N VAL A 463 -19.48 -4.21 0.19
CA VAL A 463 -20.91 -4.59 0.20
C VAL A 463 -21.34 -5.10 1.57
N ASP A 464 -20.51 -5.91 2.21
CA ASP A 464 -20.78 -6.43 3.55
C ASP A 464 -20.79 -5.30 4.61
N ARG A 465 -19.91 -4.32 4.49
CA ARG A 465 -19.90 -3.13 5.34
C ARG A 465 -21.16 -2.26 5.15
N LEU A 466 -21.66 -2.13 3.92
CA LEU A 466 -22.95 -1.45 3.67
C LEU A 466 -24.09 -2.08 4.49
N LEU A 467 -24.14 -3.40 4.52
CA LEU A 467 -25.17 -4.12 5.29
C LEU A 467 -24.95 -4.00 6.79
N ARG A 468 -23.76 -4.28 7.28
CA ARG A 468 -23.46 -4.39 8.71
C ARG A 468 -23.35 -3.06 9.44
N GLU A 469 -22.60 -2.11 8.86
CA GLU A 469 -22.32 -0.82 9.48
C GLU A 469 -23.39 0.23 9.16
N PHE A 470 -23.85 0.26 7.91
CA PHE A 470 -24.77 1.30 7.42
C PHE A 470 -26.21 0.84 7.32
N LYS A 471 -26.48 -0.46 7.57
CA LYS A 471 -27.83 -1.05 7.50
C LYS A 471 -28.50 -0.88 6.14
N VAL A 472 -27.73 -0.96 5.08
CA VAL A 472 -28.21 -0.88 3.68
C VAL A 472 -28.10 -2.25 3.05
N GLU A 473 -29.25 -2.84 2.71
CA GLU A 473 -29.31 -4.05 1.88
C GLU A 473 -29.26 -3.65 0.39
N ALA A 474 -28.35 -4.28 -0.35
CA ALA A 474 -28.16 -3.99 -1.75
C ALA A 474 -28.07 -5.26 -2.60
N ASN A 475 -28.53 -5.17 -3.84
CA ASN A 475 -28.32 -6.19 -4.88
C ASN A 475 -27.08 -5.78 -5.68
N VAL A 476 -26.19 -6.73 -5.93
CA VAL A 476 -24.97 -6.52 -6.71
C VAL A 476 -25.03 -7.29 -8.02
N GLY A 477 -24.59 -6.62 -9.10
CA GLY A 477 -24.40 -7.26 -10.39
C GLY A 477 -23.14 -8.12 -10.45
N ALA A 478 -22.92 -8.79 -11.58
CA ALA A 478 -21.69 -9.53 -11.81
C ALA A 478 -20.50 -8.58 -11.94
N PRO A 479 -19.30 -8.96 -11.45
CA PRO A 479 -18.10 -8.16 -11.62
C PRO A 479 -17.80 -7.89 -13.10
N GLN A 480 -17.42 -6.66 -13.41
CA GLN A 480 -17.04 -6.23 -14.74
C GLN A 480 -15.60 -5.70 -14.72
N VAL A 481 -14.91 -5.92 -15.81
CA VAL A 481 -13.55 -5.41 -16.00
C VAL A 481 -13.61 -3.95 -16.41
N ALA A 482 -12.76 -3.12 -15.82
CA ALA A 482 -12.61 -1.73 -16.20
C ALA A 482 -11.75 -1.61 -17.47
N TYR A 483 -12.39 -1.75 -18.62
CA TYR A 483 -11.75 -1.55 -19.92
C TYR A 483 -11.41 -0.06 -20.14
N LYS A 484 -10.46 0.17 -21.02
CA LYS A 484 -10.09 1.51 -21.51
C LYS A 484 -10.02 1.50 -23.03
N GLU A 485 -9.92 2.68 -23.60
CA GLU A 485 -9.70 2.84 -25.04
C GLU A 485 -8.43 3.67 -25.27
N THR A 486 -7.83 3.50 -26.40
CA THR A 486 -6.71 4.32 -26.89
C THR A 486 -6.67 4.35 -28.40
N ILE A 487 -5.74 5.09 -28.94
CA ILE A 487 -5.51 5.14 -30.39
C ILE A 487 -4.19 4.50 -30.76
N THR A 488 -4.12 3.92 -31.96
CA THR A 488 -2.91 3.34 -32.52
C THR A 488 -2.38 4.13 -33.72
N GLY A 489 -3.16 5.02 -34.25
CA GLY A 489 -2.82 5.88 -35.39
C GLY A 489 -2.83 7.36 -35.03
N THR A 490 -2.58 8.19 -36.02
CA THR A 490 -2.60 9.65 -35.92
C THR A 490 -3.81 10.22 -36.67
N ALA A 491 -4.26 11.38 -36.25
CA ALA A 491 -5.31 12.13 -36.95
C ALA A 491 -5.01 13.62 -36.91
N ASP A 492 -5.40 14.32 -37.98
CA ASP A 492 -5.30 15.78 -38.10
C ASP A 492 -6.71 16.28 -38.39
N ILE A 493 -7.29 17.03 -37.44
CA ILE A 493 -8.69 17.44 -37.48
C ILE A 493 -8.81 18.93 -37.52
N ASP A 494 -9.55 19.39 -38.52
CA ASP A 494 -10.01 20.78 -38.66
C ASP A 494 -11.51 20.83 -38.32
N MET A 495 -11.85 21.41 -37.16
CA MET A 495 -13.20 21.41 -36.63
C MET A 495 -13.71 22.83 -36.41
N LYS A 496 -14.79 23.18 -37.10
CA LYS A 496 -15.54 24.40 -36.91
C LYS A 496 -16.87 24.12 -36.21
N TYR A 497 -17.08 24.75 -35.07
CA TYR A 497 -18.39 24.81 -34.44
C TYR A 497 -19.00 26.19 -34.68
N LYS A 498 -20.05 26.23 -35.49
CA LYS A 498 -20.77 27.44 -35.82
C LYS A 498 -22.26 27.22 -35.64
N ARG A 499 -22.89 28.04 -34.80
CA ARG A 499 -24.33 27.99 -34.59
C ARG A 499 -24.88 29.42 -34.56
N GLN A 500 -25.94 29.66 -35.31
CA GLN A 500 -26.73 30.86 -35.24
C GLN A 500 -28.16 30.52 -34.84
N SER A 501 -28.62 31.05 -33.71
CA SER A 501 -30.01 30.97 -33.29
C SER A 501 -30.43 32.32 -32.74
N GLY A 502 -31.21 33.05 -33.49
CA GLY A 502 -32.01 34.20 -33.06
C GLY A 502 -31.36 35.22 -32.14
N GLY A 503 -30.24 35.85 -32.53
CA GLY A 503 -29.69 37.02 -31.85
C GLY A 503 -28.22 36.95 -31.45
N SER A 504 -27.72 35.88 -30.88
CA SER A 504 -26.29 35.67 -30.62
C SER A 504 -25.82 34.35 -31.21
N GLY A 505 -24.76 34.40 -32.03
CA GLY A 505 -24.12 33.23 -32.60
C GLY A 505 -23.11 32.59 -31.68
N GLN A 506 -22.68 31.38 -32.01
CA GLN A 506 -21.55 30.71 -31.41
C GLN A 506 -20.54 30.33 -32.50
N TYR A 507 -19.27 30.57 -32.24
CA TYR A 507 -18.18 30.25 -33.15
C TYR A 507 -16.95 29.80 -32.42
N GLY A 508 -16.47 28.59 -32.73
CA GLY A 508 -15.20 28.05 -32.28
C GLY A 508 -14.58 27.24 -33.40
N HIS A 509 -13.30 27.47 -33.70
CA HIS A 509 -12.58 26.77 -34.74
C HIS A 509 -11.22 26.32 -34.23
N VAL A 510 -10.98 25.05 -34.26
CA VAL A 510 -9.74 24.44 -33.78
C VAL A 510 -9.16 23.47 -34.80
N LYS A 511 -7.85 23.47 -34.92
CA LYS A 511 -7.09 22.46 -35.66
C LYS A 511 -6.21 21.74 -34.69
N ILE A 512 -6.44 20.43 -34.53
CA ILE A 512 -5.70 19.58 -33.62
C ILE A 512 -4.99 18.44 -34.34
N ARG A 513 -3.85 18.07 -33.84
CA ARG A 513 -3.15 16.85 -34.23
C ARG A 513 -3.14 15.90 -33.03
N VAL A 514 -3.56 14.67 -33.27
CA VAL A 514 -3.69 13.65 -32.24
C VAL A 514 -2.80 12.48 -32.60
N GLU A 515 -1.98 12.04 -31.64
CA GLU A 515 -1.07 10.92 -31.81
C GLU A 515 -1.04 10.04 -30.56
N PRO A 516 -0.67 8.73 -30.67
CA PRO A 516 -0.50 7.89 -29.51
C PRO A 516 0.59 8.40 -28.58
N ASN A 517 0.35 8.31 -27.28
CA ASN A 517 1.36 8.47 -26.25
C ASN A 517 1.93 7.13 -25.83
N GLU A 518 3.04 7.12 -25.12
CA GLU A 518 3.60 5.92 -24.52
C GLU A 518 2.62 5.30 -23.53
N SER A 519 2.56 3.96 -23.48
CA SER A 519 1.71 3.23 -22.56
C SER A 519 1.93 3.68 -21.11
N GLY A 520 0.84 4.04 -20.44
CA GLY A 520 0.86 4.48 -19.05
C GLY A 520 1.19 5.96 -18.83
N LYS A 521 1.53 6.72 -19.89
CA LYS A 521 1.85 8.16 -19.78
C LYS A 521 0.62 9.06 -19.70
N GLY A 522 -0.54 8.55 -20.03
CA GLY A 522 -1.79 9.29 -19.96
C GLY A 522 -1.98 10.35 -21.03
N TYR A 523 -2.75 11.39 -20.70
CA TYR A 523 -3.08 12.48 -21.59
C TYR A 523 -2.06 13.60 -21.51
N GLU A 524 -1.60 14.08 -22.68
CA GLU A 524 -0.75 15.26 -22.81
C GLU A 524 -1.37 16.24 -23.79
N PHE A 525 -1.44 17.51 -23.40
CA PHE A 525 -1.90 18.62 -24.24
C PHE A 525 -0.76 19.59 -24.49
N SER A 526 -0.59 19.98 -25.75
CA SER A 526 0.39 20.98 -26.18
C SER A 526 -0.30 22.14 -26.88
N ASN A 527 -0.02 23.36 -26.43
CA ASN A 527 -0.46 24.56 -27.09
C ASN A 527 0.63 25.03 -28.09
N ASP A 528 0.41 24.75 -29.37
CA ASP A 528 1.32 25.11 -30.47
C ASP A 528 0.73 26.21 -31.35
N VAL A 529 -0.25 26.94 -30.86
CA VAL A 529 -0.89 28.05 -31.58
C VAL A 529 0.10 29.20 -31.75
N VAL A 530 0.23 29.68 -32.98
CA VAL A 530 1.12 30.78 -33.38
C VAL A 530 0.31 31.96 -33.87
N GLY A 531 0.76 33.20 -33.58
CA GLY A 531 0.20 34.40 -34.09
C GLY A 531 -1.17 34.82 -33.56
N GLY A 532 -1.61 34.18 -32.46
CA GLY A 532 -2.88 34.53 -31.81
C GLY A 532 -4.12 34.14 -32.60
N SER A 533 -4.04 33.14 -33.47
CA SER A 533 -5.16 32.62 -34.26
C SER A 533 -6.33 32.14 -33.37
N ILE A 534 -6.02 31.68 -32.17
CA ILE A 534 -6.96 31.47 -31.08
C ILE A 534 -6.52 32.34 -29.90
N PRO A 535 -7.39 33.18 -29.33
CA PRO A 535 -7.06 33.94 -28.12
C PRO A 535 -6.64 33.05 -26.97
N LYS A 536 -5.61 33.43 -26.25
CA LYS A 536 -5.04 32.64 -25.13
C LYS A 536 -6.08 32.26 -24.08
N GLU A 537 -7.06 33.10 -23.85
CA GLU A 537 -8.16 32.88 -22.89
C GLU A 537 -9.06 31.69 -23.25
N PHE A 538 -9.14 31.28 -24.51
CA PHE A 538 -9.95 30.16 -24.97
C PHE A 538 -9.23 28.82 -25.07
N ILE A 539 -7.90 28.82 -24.96
CA ILE A 539 -7.09 27.59 -25.04
C ILE A 539 -7.39 26.63 -23.89
N PRO A 540 -7.49 27.07 -22.63
CA PRO A 540 -7.93 26.18 -21.54
C PRO A 540 -9.32 25.58 -21.76
N ALA A 541 -10.22 26.29 -22.42
CA ALA A 541 -11.56 25.79 -22.77
C ALA A 541 -11.50 24.66 -23.79
N VAL A 542 -10.61 24.75 -24.78
CA VAL A 542 -10.35 23.66 -25.74
C VAL A 542 -9.83 22.42 -25.05
N ASP A 543 -8.85 22.58 -24.20
CA ASP A 543 -8.28 21.45 -23.40
C ASP A 543 -9.35 20.82 -22.51
N ALA A 544 -10.14 21.59 -21.81
CA ALA A 544 -11.25 21.10 -20.98
C ALA A 544 -12.31 20.34 -21.80
N GLY A 545 -12.62 20.80 -22.99
CA GLY A 545 -13.55 20.13 -23.89
C GLY A 545 -13.02 18.79 -24.40
N ILE A 546 -11.74 18.73 -24.71
CA ILE A 546 -11.05 17.50 -25.11
C ILE A 546 -11.05 16.48 -23.96
N GLN A 547 -10.63 16.89 -22.77
CA GLN A 547 -10.58 16.01 -21.59
C GLN A 547 -11.97 15.47 -21.23
N GLY A 548 -13.00 16.32 -21.28
CA GLY A 548 -14.38 15.89 -21.04
C GLY A 548 -14.88 14.84 -22.03
N ALA A 549 -14.51 14.96 -23.30
CA ALA A 549 -14.86 13.98 -24.33
C ALA A 549 -14.08 12.66 -24.20
N LEU A 550 -12.88 12.67 -23.62
CA LEU A 550 -12.07 11.48 -23.41
C LEU A 550 -12.62 10.55 -22.32
N ASN A 551 -13.55 10.99 -21.52
CA ASN A 551 -14.20 10.14 -20.51
C ASN A 551 -15.04 9.02 -21.13
N ALA A 552 -15.43 9.14 -22.39
CA ALA A 552 -16.22 8.15 -23.10
C ALA A 552 -15.72 8.00 -24.56
N GLY A 553 -15.01 6.93 -24.82
CA GLY A 553 -14.45 6.65 -26.14
C GLY A 553 -15.50 6.26 -27.19
N VAL A 554 -15.12 6.32 -28.45
CA VAL A 554 -16.01 6.12 -29.60
C VAL A 554 -16.34 4.65 -29.89
N LEU A 555 -15.55 3.69 -29.40
CA LEU A 555 -15.78 2.25 -29.65
C LEU A 555 -16.84 1.68 -28.73
N ALA A 556 -16.65 1.81 -27.44
CA ALA A 556 -17.50 1.22 -26.42
C ALA A 556 -17.77 2.17 -25.24
N GLY A 557 -17.34 3.44 -25.35
CA GLY A 557 -17.57 4.47 -24.35
C GLY A 557 -16.74 4.34 -23.09
N TYR A 558 -15.65 3.59 -23.12
CA TYR A 558 -14.69 3.51 -22.03
C TYR A 558 -13.76 4.72 -22.02
N PRO A 559 -13.16 5.08 -20.88
CA PRO A 559 -12.21 6.18 -20.82
C PRO A 559 -11.06 5.99 -21.81
N VAL A 560 -10.69 7.09 -22.51
CA VAL A 560 -9.58 7.09 -23.45
C VAL A 560 -8.31 7.55 -22.74
N VAL A 561 -7.23 6.79 -22.90
CA VAL A 561 -5.94 7.03 -22.26
C VAL A 561 -4.80 7.03 -23.27
N ASP A 562 -3.64 7.51 -22.86
CA ASP A 562 -2.37 7.44 -23.60
C ASP A 562 -2.44 8.10 -24.97
N ILE A 563 -2.86 9.38 -24.99
CA ILE A 563 -2.89 10.20 -26.19
C ILE A 563 -2.18 11.54 -25.99
N LYS A 564 -1.61 12.05 -27.09
CA LYS A 564 -1.05 13.40 -27.18
C LYS A 564 -1.89 14.22 -28.14
N VAL A 565 -2.28 15.41 -27.70
CA VAL A 565 -3.04 16.36 -28.51
C VAL A 565 -2.25 17.64 -28.64
N SER A 566 -2.03 18.09 -29.87
CA SER A 566 -1.44 19.40 -30.19
C SER A 566 -2.48 20.28 -30.83
N LEU A 567 -2.82 21.39 -30.16
CA LEU A 567 -3.65 22.47 -30.73
C LEU A 567 -2.70 23.43 -31.44
N TYR A 568 -2.73 23.47 -32.76
CA TYR A 568 -1.71 24.19 -33.53
C TYR A 568 -2.27 25.37 -34.34
N ASP A 569 -3.58 25.42 -34.57
CA ASP A 569 -4.21 26.50 -35.33
C ASP A 569 -5.71 26.56 -35.04
N GLY A 570 -6.35 27.56 -35.57
CA GLY A 570 -7.78 27.79 -35.50
C GLY A 570 -8.15 29.18 -35.96
N SER A 571 -9.36 29.61 -35.65
CA SER A 571 -9.82 30.96 -35.87
C SER A 571 -10.90 31.32 -34.85
N TYR A 572 -11.13 32.60 -34.67
CA TYR A 572 -12.17 33.12 -33.79
C TYR A 572 -13.01 34.20 -34.46
N HIS A 573 -14.18 34.48 -33.91
CA HIS A 573 -15.04 35.57 -34.30
C HIS A 573 -15.18 36.55 -33.13
N GLU A 574 -14.97 37.83 -33.37
CA GLU A 574 -14.90 38.84 -32.31
C GLU A 574 -16.15 38.91 -31.42
N VAL A 575 -17.32 38.57 -31.95
CA VAL A 575 -18.61 38.66 -31.24
C VAL A 575 -19.11 37.29 -30.79
N ASP A 576 -18.98 36.28 -31.63
CA ASP A 576 -19.62 34.95 -31.43
C ASP A 576 -18.73 33.91 -30.75
N SER A 577 -17.44 34.20 -30.56
CA SER A 577 -16.53 33.30 -29.85
C SER A 577 -16.67 33.44 -28.34
N SER A 578 -16.66 32.30 -27.66
CA SER A 578 -16.76 32.20 -26.21
C SER A 578 -15.99 30.96 -25.72
N GLU A 579 -15.77 30.89 -24.44
CA GLU A 579 -15.20 29.68 -23.80
C GLU A 579 -16.05 28.44 -24.10
N MET A 580 -17.37 28.56 -24.02
CA MET A 580 -18.31 27.48 -24.33
C MET A 580 -18.18 27.00 -25.78
N ALA A 581 -18.10 27.92 -26.74
CA ALA A 581 -17.97 27.60 -28.17
C ALA A 581 -16.66 26.80 -28.43
N PHE A 582 -15.55 27.24 -27.86
CA PHE A 582 -14.26 26.53 -27.98
C PHE A 582 -14.22 25.21 -27.22
N LYS A 583 -14.88 25.12 -26.10
CA LYS A 583 -15.05 23.84 -25.36
C LYS A 583 -15.81 22.81 -26.21
N ILE A 584 -16.88 23.21 -26.84
CA ILE A 584 -17.67 22.37 -27.76
C ILE A 584 -16.85 22.00 -29.00
N ALA A 585 -16.14 22.96 -29.59
CA ALA A 585 -15.27 22.69 -30.74
C ALA A 585 -14.16 21.68 -30.42
N GLY A 586 -13.53 21.81 -29.26
CA GLY A 586 -12.53 20.86 -28.78
C GLY A 586 -13.10 19.45 -28.57
N SER A 587 -14.26 19.36 -27.93
CA SER A 587 -14.97 18.10 -27.74
C SER A 587 -15.33 17.43 -29.06
N MET A 588 -15.85 18.15 -30.01
CA MET A 588 -16.18 17.63 -31.34
C MET A 588 -14.95 17.19 -32.12
N ALA A 589 -13.87 17.98 -32.05
CA ALA A 589 -12.62 17.69 -32.73
C ALA A 589 -11.99 16.38 -32.24
N ILE A 590 -11.89 16.16 -30.92
CA ILE A 590 -11.31 14.93 -30.39
C ILE A 590 -12.18 13.71 -30.69
N LYS A 591 -13.48 13.81 -30.64
CA LYS A 591 -14.40 12.71 -31.02
C LYS A 591 -14.17 12.27 -32.46
N GLU A 592 -14.02 13.22 -33.37
CA GLU A 592 -13.73 12.91 -34.77
C GLU A 592 -12.33 12.30 -34.95
N ALA A 593 -11.34 12.83 -34.22
CA ALA A 593 -9.99 12.27 -34.22
C ALA A 593 -9.95 10.84 -33.75
N LEU A 594 -10.69 10.49 -32.71
CA LEU A 594 -10.78 9.11 -32.20
C LEU A 594 -11.39 8.15 -33.22
N LYS A 595 -12.30 8.61 -34.07
CA LYS A 595 -12.86 7.79 -35.18
C LYS A 595 -11.84 7.53 -36.29
N GLN A 596 -10.91 8.45 -36.53
CA GLN A 596 -9.93 8.37 -37.60
C GLN A 596 -8.58 7.76 -37.19
N ALA A 597 -8.25 7.78 -35.91
CA ALA A 597 -6.93 7.42 -35.39
C ALA A 597 -6.81 5.93 -34.99
N HIS A 598 -7.66 5.06 -35.49
CA HIS A 598 -7.68 3.62 -35.21
C HIS A 598 -7.76 3.35 -33.71
N SER A 599 -8.90 3.65 -33.12
CA SER A 599 -9.17 3.36 -31.70
C SER A 599 -9.24 1.87 -31.44
N VAL A 600 -8.72 1.45 -30.30
CA VAL A 600 -8.72 0.07 -29.80
C VAL A 600 -9.15 0.03 -28.35
N ILE A 601 -9.65 -1.14 -27.92
CA ILE A 601 -10.00 -1.39 -26.52
C ILE A 601 -8.81 -1.99 -25.80
N LEU A 602 -8.52 -1.49 -24.60
CA LEU A 602 -7.49 -2.00 -23.69
C LEU A 602 -8.10 -2.76 -22.54
N GLU A 603 -7.47 -3.86 -22.15
CA GLU A 603 -7.83 -4.63 -20.97
C GLU A 603 -6.71 -4.63 -19.92
N PRO A 604 -7.05 -4.68 -18.63
CA PRO A 604 -6.06 -4.78 -17.58
C PRO A 604 -5.43 -6.18 -17.55
N ILE A 605 -4.11 -6.21 -17.49
CA ILE A 605 -3.33 -7.42 -17.34
C ILE A 605 -2.80 -7.49 -15.92
N MET A 606 -3.00 -8.66 -15.29
CA MET A 606 -2.55 -8.93 -13.93
C MET A 606 -1.25 -9.72 -13.96
N ARG A 607 -0.34 -9.36 -13.06
CA ARG A 607 0.79 -10.21 -12.74
C ARG A 607 0.33 -11.23 -11.71
N VAL A 608 0.42 -12.48 -12.05
CA VAL A 608 -0.01 -13.60 -11.21
C VAL A 608 1.21 -14.44 -10.83
N ASP A 609 1.47 -14.58 -9.54
CA ASP A 609 2.52 -15.44 -9.00
C ASP A 609 1.86 -16.59 -8.26
N VAL A 610 2.09 -17.81 -8.73
CA VAL A 610 1.49 -19.02 -8.17
C VAL A 610 2.58 -19.91 -7.58
N VAL A 611 2.39 -20.37 -6.35
CA VAL A 611 3.28 -21.33 -5.69
C VAL A 611 2.51 -22.63 -5.47
N VAL A 612 3.01 -23.71 -6.02
CA VAL A 612 2.41 -25.04 -5.94
C VAL A 612 3.50 -26.10 -5.69
N PRO A 613 3.15 -27.26 -5.09
CA PRO A 613 4.04 -28.43 -5.08
C PRO A 613 4.37 -28.87 -6.51
N ASP A 614 5.55 -29.44 -6.71
CA ASP A 614 6.06 -29.88 -8.03
C ASP A 614 5.05 -30.73 -8.83
N ASP A 615 4.29 -31.57 -8.13
CA ASP A 615 3.34 -32.49 -8.74
C ASP A 615 2.19 -31.80 -9.50
N TYR A 616 1.89 -30.54 -9.16
CA TYR A 616 0.77 -29.79 -9.72
C TYR A 616 1.17 -28.76 -10.77
N ILE A 617 2.47 -28.63 -11.07
CA ILE A 617 2.96 -27.56 -11.96
C ILE A 617 2.35 -27.64 -13.37
N GLY A 618 2.21 -28.84 -13.92
CA GLY A 618 1.61 -29.05 -15.23
C GLY A 618 0.16 -28.58 -15.31
N ASN A 619 -0.62 -28.86 -14.27
CA ASN A 619 -2.02 -28.43 -14.17
C ASN A 619 -2.14 -26.91 -14.05
N VAL A 620 -1.25 -26.28 -13.29
CA VAL A 620 -1.23 -24.84 -13.09
C VAL A 620 -0.86 -24.11 -14.38
N ILE A 621 0.20 -24.54 -15.07
CA ILE A 621 0.64 -23.94 -16.33
C ILE A 621 -0.43 -24.13 -17.41
N GLY A 622 -1.03 -25.31 -17.51
CA GLY A 622 -2.12 -25.58 -18.45
C GLY A 622 -3.34 -24.69 -18.20
N ASP A 623 -3.71 -24.48 -16.95
CA ASP A 623 -4.82 -23.61 -16.57
C ASP A 623 -4.52 -22.13 -16.88
N LEU A 624 -3.34 -21.63 -16.54
CA LEU A 624 -2.95 -20.25 -16.85
C LEU A 624 -2.90 -20.00 -18.36
N ASN A 625 -2.42 -20.95 -19.14
CA ASN A 625 -2.44 -20.86 -20.59
C ASN A 625 -3.88 -20.84 -21.16
N SER A 626 -4.80 -21.62 -20.58
CA SER A 626 -6.22 -21.59 -20.96
C SER A 626 -6.90 -20.24 -20.65
N ARG A 627 -6.34 -19.48 -19.74
CA ARG A 627 -6.79 -18.12 -19.34
C ARG A 627 -6.11 -17.01 -20.14
N ARG A 628 -5.59 -17.29 -21.31
CA ARG A 628 -4.78 -16.36 -22.12
C ARG A 628 -3.54 -15.83 -21.39
N GLY A 629 -3.05 -16.57 -20.42
CA GLY A 629 -1.87 -16.22 -19.64
C GLY A 629 -0.58 -16.40 -20.45
N GLN A 630 0.38 -15.54 -20.17
CA GLN A 630 1.74 -15.63 -20.70
C GLN A 630 2.70 -15.91 -19.56
N ILE A 631 3.26 -17.11 -19.54
CA ILE A 631 4.23 -17.50 -18.52
C ILE A 631 5.51 -16.71 -18.71
N GLN A 632 5.93 -15.98 -17.68
CA GLN A 632 7.13 -15.15 -17.70
C GLN A 632 8.34 -15.83 -17.07
N ASN A 633 8.11 -16.55 -15.97
CA ASN A 633 9.18 -17.18 -15.22
C ASN A 633 8.66 -18.40 -14.46
N GLN A 634 9.58 -19.33 -14.19
CA GLN A 634 9.34 -20.51 -13.37
C GLN A 634 10.58 -20.74 -12.51
N GLU A 635 10.40 -20.76 -11.18
CA GLU A 635 11.48 -21.03 -10.23
C GLU A 635 11.17 -22.25 -9.39
N THR A 636 12.12 -23.18 -9.32
CA THR A 636 12.01 -24.35 -8.44
C THR A 636 12.48 -23.98 -7.03
N ARG A 637 11.68 -24.35 -6.06
CA ARG A 637 11.92 -24.18 -4.61
C ARG A 637 11.83 -25.55 -3.95
N ASN A 638 12.50 -25.79 -2.84
CA ASN A 638 12.48 -27.06 -2.11
C ASN A 638 11.09 -27.75 -2.09
N GLY A 639 10.84 -28.64 -3.07
CA GLY A 639 9.57 -29.35 -3.22
C GLY A 639 8.39 -28.53 -3.74
N SER A 640 8.58 -27.27 -4.12
CA SER A 640 7.56 -26.41 -4.71
C SER A 640 8.11 -25.64 -5.90
N VAL A 641 7.19 -25.10 -6.72
CA VAL A 641 7.52 -24.28 -7.90
C VAL A 641 6.73 -22.98 -7.85
N GLN A 642 7.38 -21.87 -8.12
CA GLN A 642 6.73 -20.58 -8.34
C GLN A 642 6.63 -20.30 -9.84
N VAL A 643 5.43 -20.00 -10.31
CA VAL A 643 5.15 -19.58 -11.69
C VAL A 643 4.71 -18.14 -11.68
N THR A 644 5.37 -17.30 -12.48
CA THR A 644 4.97 -15.92 -12.73
C THR A 644 4.38 -15.82 -14.13
N ALA A 645 3.18 -15.26 -14.25
CA ALA A 645 2.47 -15.09 -15.50
C ALA A 645 1.78 -13.74 -15.59
N TYR A 646 1.61 -13.23 -16.81
CA TYR A 646 0.71 -12.13 -17.12
C TYR A 646 -0.61 -12.68 -17.66
N VAL A 647 -1.71 -12.40 -16.97
CA VAL A 647 -3.03 -12.93 -17.30
C VAL A 647 -4.05 -11.79 -17.34
N PRO A 648 -4.93 -11.73 -18.36
CA PRO A 648 -6.01 -10.75 -18.37
C PRO A 648 -6.92 -10.92 -17.16
N LEU A 649 -7.29 -9.80 -16.52
CA LEU A 649 -8.16 -9.83 -15.34
C LEU A 649 -9.49 -10.53 -15.63
N SER A 650 -10.06 -10.36 -16.83
CA SER A 650 -11.32 -10.99 -17.24
C SER A 650 -11.30 -12.53 -17.16
N GLU A 651 -10.12 -13.12 -17.23
CA GLU A 651 -9.92 -14.58 -17.15
C GLU A 651 -9.60 -15.07 -15.73
N MET A 652 -9.45 -14.16 -14.77
CA MET A 652 -9.03 -14.50 -13.41
C MET A 652 -10.17 -14.62 -12.41
N PHE A 653 -11.40 -14.31 -12.79
CA PHE A 653 -12.54 -14.47 -11.90
C PHE A 653 -12.73 -15.94 -11.52
N GLY A 654 -12.89 -16.20 -10.22
CA GLY A 654 -13.02 -17.55 -9.69
C GLY A 654 -11.74 -18.38 -9.64
N TYR A 655 -10.59 -17.80 -9.97
CA TYR A 655 -9.32 -18.53 -10.00
C TYR A 655 -8.93 -19.14 -8.64
N SER A 656 -9.24 -18.51 -7.54
CA SER A 656 -8.96 -19.04 -6.20
C SER A 656 -9.56 -20.43 -5.98
N ASN A 657 -10.83 -20.60 -6.38
CA ASN A 657 -11.51 -21.88 -6.26
C ASN A 657 -10.95 -22.93 -7.22
N ASP A 658 -10.65 -22.53 -8.45
CA ASP A 658 -10.07 -23.43 -9.45
C ASP A 658 -8.68 -23.90 -9.04
N LEU A 659 -7.85 -23.01 -8.52
CA LEU A 659 -6.52 -23.37 -8.02
C LEU A 659 -6.59 -24.36 -6.87
N ARG A 660 -7.46 -24.11 -5.89
CA ARG A 660 -7.68 -25.04 -4.76
C ARG A 660 -8.14 -26.43 -5.24
N SER A 661 -9.09 -26.45 -6.16
CA SER A 661 -9.61 -27.69 -6.73
C SER A 661 -8.53 -28.49 -7.45
N LYS A 662 -7.69 -27.83 -8.24
CA LYS A 662 -6.62 -28.48 -9.04
C LYS A 662 -5.38 -28.85 -8.24
N THR A 663 -5.18 -28.28 -7.05
CA THR A 663 -4.00 -28.48 -6.20
C THR A 663 -4.32 -29.12 -4.85
N GLN A 664 -5.55 -29.61 -4.66
CA GLN A 664 -6.02 -30.18 -3.37
C GLN A 664 -5.79 -29.23 -2.19
N GLY A 665 -6.03 -27.93 -2.42
CA GLY A 665 -5.86 -26.90 -1.41
C GLY A 665 -4.41 -26.46 -1.11
N ARG A 666 -3.43 -26.98 -1.85
CA ARG A 666 -2.00 -26.72 -1.60
C ARG A 666 -1.44 -25.54 -2.38
N GLY A 667 -2.13 -25.08 -3.43
CA GLY A 667 -1.69 -23.94 -4.23
C GLY A 667 -2.05 -22.62 -3.59
N GLN A 668 -1.12 -21.67 -3.68
CA GLN A 668 -1.30 -20.29 -3.27
C GLN A 668 -0.97 -19.37 -4.43
N TYR A 669 -1.64 -18.23 -4.52
CA TYR A 669 -1.33 -17.24 -5.55
C TYR A 669 -1.45 -15.81 -5.01
N VAL A 670 -0.75 -14.92 -5.68
CA VAL A 670 -0.84 -13.48 -5.51
C VAL A 670 -1.11 -12.87 -6.88
N MET A 671 -2.00 -11.91 -6.95
CA MET A 671 -2.36 -11.21 -8.17
C MET A 671 -2.32 -9.71 -7.94
N GLN A 672 -1.68 -8.99 -8.86
CA GLN A 672 -1.59 -7.53 -8.79
C GLN A 672 -1.71 -6.91 -10.18
N PRO A 673 -2.30 -5.70 -10.32
CA PRO A 673 -2.33 -5.00 -11.58
C PRO A 673 -0.92 -4.78 -12.14
N SER A 674 -0.73 -4.98 -13.42
CA SER A 674 0.54 -4.74 -14.09
C SER A 674 0.43 -3.63 -15.12
N HIS A 675 -0.31 -3.85 -16.19
CA HIS A 675 -0.43 -2.91 -17.31
C HIS A 675 -1.73 -3.15 -18.08
N TYR A 676 -2.00 -2.31 -19.06
CA TYR A 676 -3.09 -2.48 -20.02
C TYR A 676 -2.53 -2.86 -21.40
N ILE A 677 -3.19 -3.75 -22.09
CA ILE A 677 -2.86 -4.12 -23.48
C ILE A 677 -4.14 -4.15 -24.35
N GLU A 678 -3.94 -4.06 -25.66
CA GLU A 678 -5.02 -4.22 -26.62
C GLU A 678 -5.66 -5.61 -26.51
N VAL A 679 -7.00 -5.65 -26.46
CA VAL A 679 -7.74 -6.92 -26.48
C VAL A 679 -7.68 -7.59 -27.86
N PRO A 680 -7.73 -8.94 -27.95
CA PRO A 680 -7.89 -9.61 -29.21
C PRO A 680 -9.16 -9.18 -29.95
N LYS A 681 -9.12 -9.19 -31.28
CA LYS A 681 -10.21 -8.71 -32.14
C LYS A 681 -11.58 -9.35 -31.83
N SER A 682 -11.61 -10.64 -31.58
CA SER A 682 -12.85 -11.37 -31.23
C SER A 682 -13.46 -10.88 -29.91
N ILE A 683 -12.63 -10.57 -28.92
CA ILE A 683 -13.05 -10.05 -27.62
C ILE A 683 -13.51 -8.61 -27.75
N SER A 684 -12.80 -7.80 -28.53
CA SER A 684 -13.18 -6.41 -28.84
C SER A 684 -14.58 -6.36 -29.49
N GLU A 685 -14.84 -7.21 -30.47
CA GLU A 685 -16.15 -7.31 -31.13
C GLU A 685 -17.26 -7.74 -30.16
N ALA A 686 -16.98 -8.68 -29.26
CA ALA A 686 -17.92 -9.11 -28.23
C ALA A 686 -18.25 -7.98 -27.24
N ILE A 687 -17.27 -7.21 -26.81
CA ILE A 687 -17.44 -6.06 -25.90
C ILE A 687 -18.30 -4.97 -26.58
N MET A 688 -17.98 -4.64 -27.82
CA MET A 688 -18.74 -3.64 -28.59
C MET A 688 -20.19 -4.07 -28.84
N SER A 689 -20.43 -5.36 -29.11
CA SER A 689 -21.77 -5.92 -29.34
C SER A 689 -22.63 -5.90 -28.08
N LYS A 690 -22.10 -6.24 -26.93
CA LYS A 690 -22.80 -6.15 -25.64
C LYS A 690 -23.26 -4.73 -25.35
N ARG A 691 -22.45 -3.75 -25.66
CA ARG A 691 -22.79 -2.36 -25.40
C ARG A 691 -23.86 -1.79 -26.32
N LYS A 692 -23.99 -2.30 -27.52
CA LYS A 692 -25.08 -1.93 -28.45
C LYS A 692 -26.44 -2.53 -28.04
N GLN A 693 -26.45 -3.54 -27.19
CA GLN A 693 -27.66 -4.23 -26.72
C GLN A 693 -28.17 -3.74 -25.35
N GLY A 694 -27.37 -2.99 -24.61
CA GLY A 694 -27.70 -2.34 -23.34
C GLY A 694 -27.89 -0.84 -23.53
#